data_1baff8c737e70a3d7873d38813d9cdb3
#
_entry.id   1baff8c737e70a3d7873d38813d9cdb3
#
_cell.length_a   1.000
_cell.length_b   1.000
_cell.length_c   1.000
_cell.angle_alpha   90.00
_cell.angle_beta   90.00
_cell.angle_gamma   90.00
#
_symmetry.space_group_name_H-M   'P 1'
#
loop_
_entity.id
_entity.type
_entity.pdbx_description
1 polymer ?
#
loop_
_entity_poly.entity_id
_entity_poly.type
_entity_poly.pdbx_seq_one_letter_code
_entity_poly.pdbx_strand_id
1 'polypeptide(L)'
;MSESSAASPASCREDATLYGDLVEAELRRQEADGWSVRAAAPWRLVSPDGCRLREQGWKLHLSATPLSAPTVLARAARVLVAERAAFKFAATPAEVAELVSAQCDRGSGGKFITVYPADDDQFGRLAEALHRATAGLPGPGILSDRPYRPDSLVHYRFGAFRRADRLTADGILETMLRTPDGGYVRDLRQPRFAPPPWAPVPPLTASESVPDGASGAPKAGPKAAPEAGAPGAQRTAVLLDDRYEVRSAIRHSYRGGVYLATDRKSGRDVVVKEARRHVGATLAGIDAADLLRNEGHMLERLAEHGLCPRALGLFHQGGNLYLVQERIAGLDLRTWTTRHLTSGTGTSTETGTDSTEPTPARIAEQLVDLVRRVHGLGLVLRDLSPGNVMVTPDDALRLVDLEALARPGDLVQRVETPGYTAPETAGAPGFGPAPAPETDLFSLGAVLFHLLTGADPVLAPDRPALRDPDERRAALLDHALAGRPELHPYRDLVLSLMAEDPARRTLPTAGPDGTQTAAPAARPGGSARPGGSGGGSAPGATTAPALQQRLLDDGLSWLLRTMTPDDARRLWPAGLSGATTDPLNVQHGAAGVLGVLTAAARATGEPRLREGVSVAARWIGDRADDPSPVLPGLYFGRSGTAWALLDAARLLDDDALAGQAADLAARIPVRWPNPDVCHGAAGAGLAQLHFWQTTGDPRFRRRAEAAAEHLLGAATTGRSGTLWPVPPNFDSAMAGIHHLGFGHGVAGIATFLLLAGQATGREDFLDAANQAGETLLRAARIEDGAAGWAMDDRRPQAPTHPPQWCSGAAGIGTFLTLLWQAGADPRHREAAEQAATAVHRWRHRLSPAACHGLAGNAEFLLDLADALAEPRYRHWADDLVAAAHARSVVDDGLLLVPDETLTRTHAAYNTGLSGLLGLLTRLRHGGTRLWLPAPGSPRRHGEEVTPT
;
A
#
# COMPACT_ATOMS: atom_id res chain seq x y z
N MET A 1 -10.30 -1.72 5.08
CA MET A 1 -11.68 -1.84 5.61
C MET A 1 -11.59 -1.55 7.09
N SER A 2 -11.93 -0.35 7.50
CA SER A 2 -12.09 -0.01 8.91
C SER A 2 -13.26 -0.82 9.46
N GLU A 3 -13.04 -1.64 10.46
CA GLU A 3 -14.15 -2.05 11.30
C GLU A 3 -14.68 -0.80 11.99
N SER A 4 -15.85 -0.37 11.55
CA SER A 4 -16.61 0.68 12.19
C SER A 4 -16.83 0.32 13.66
N SER A 5 -16.80 1.34 14.50
CA SER A 5 -17.19 1.40 15.89
C SER A 5 -18.14 0.27 16.29
N ALA A 6 -17.93 -0.28 17.49
CA ALA A 6 -18.81 -1.24 18.13
C ALA A 6 -20.24 -0.68 18.27
N ALA A 7 -20.99 -0.72 17.17
CA ALA A 7 -22.44 -0.67 17.23
C ALA A 7 -22.90 -1.92 17.99
N SER A 8 -23.92 -1.76 18.83
CA SER A 8 -24.53 -2.88 19.56
C SER A 8 -24.75 -4.07 18.61
N PRO A 9 -24.48 -5.33 19.02
CA PRO A 9 -24.64 -6.50 18.15
C PRO A 9 -26.01 -6.62 17.46
N ALA A 10 -27.03 -5.99 17.99
CA ALA A 10 -28.37 -5.92 17.40
C ALA A 10 -28.43 -4.94 16.22
N SER A 11 -27.85 -3.74 16.31
CA SER A 11 -27.85 -2.75 15.22
C SER A 11 -27.00 -3.20 14.03
N CYS A 12 -25.88 -3.89 14.27
CA CYS A 12 -25.08 -4.48 13.20
C CYS A 12 -25.80 -5.59 12.43
N ARG A 13 -26.70 -6.34 13.07
CA ARG A 13 -27.51 -7.37 12.39
C ARG A 13 -28.62 -6.75 11.54
N GLU A 14 -29.29 -5.73 12.03
CA GLU A 14 -30.34 -5.02 11.30
C GLU A 14 -29.80 -4.32 10.05
N ASP A 15 -28.66 -3.64 10.15
CA ASP A 15 -27.98 -3.03 9.00
C ASP A 15 -27.52 -4.05 7.97
N ALA A 16 -27.08 -5.25 8.39
CA ALA A 16 -26.62 -6.31 7.50
C ALA A 16 -27.75 -6.95 6.67
N THR A 17 -29.00 -6.86 7.10
CA THR A 17 -30.17 -7.44 6.42
C THR A 17 -31.00 -6.44 5.61
N LEU A 18 -30.98 -5.15 5.98
CA LEU A 18 -31.86 -4.11 5.45
C LEU A 18 -32.05 -4.15 3.93
N TYR A 19 -30.96 -4.18 3.16
CA TYR A 19 -31.05 -4.15 1.70
C TYR A 19 -31.54 -5.48 1.13
N GLY A 20 -31.18 -6.60 1.75
CA GLY A 20 -31.72 -7.91 1.41
C GLY A 20 -33.23 -7.97 1.62
N ASP A 21 -33.68 -7.52 2.77
CA ASP A 21 -35.09 -7.51 3.15
C ASP A 21 -35.97 -6.65 2.23
N LEU A 22 -35.43 -5.49 1.77
CA LEU A 22 -36.06 -4.63 0.76
C LEU A 22 -36.29 -5.38 -0.57
N VAL A 23 -35.30 -6.10 -1.05
CA VAL A 23 -35.41 -6.86 -2.30
C VAL A 23 -36.35 -8.06 -2.12
N GLU A 24 -36.23 -8.80 -1.03
CA GLU A 24 -37.13 -9.93 -0.72
C GLU A 24 -38.58 -9.49 -0.55
N ALA A 25 -38.82 -8.33 0.08
CA ALA A 25 -40.17 -7.75 0.17
C ALA A 25 -40.73 -7.42 -1.21
N GLU A 26 -39.90 -6.93 -2.14
CA GLU A 26 -40.34 -6.63 -3.51
C GLU A 26 -40.60 -7.92 -4.31
N LEU A 27 -39.80 -8.97 -4.14
CA LEU A 27 -40.07 -10.28 -4.74
C LEU A 27 -41.40 -10.87 -4.26
N ARG A 28 -41.68 -10.80 -2.94
CA ARG A 28 -43.00 -11.23 -2.39
C ARG A 28 -44.16 -10.40 -2.92
N ARG A 29 -43.98 -9.06 -3.01
CA ARG A 29 -45.02 -8.15 -3.50
C ARG A 29 -45.42 -8.41 -4.94
N GLN A 30 -44.49 -8.85 -5.78
CA GLN A 30 -44.73 -9.16 -7.18
C GLN A 30 -45.05 -10.67 -7.42
N GLU A 31 -45.22 -11.44 -6.33
CA GLU A 31 -45.43 -12.90 -6.41
C GLU A 31 -44.36 -13.57 -7.34
N ALA A 32 -43.14 -13.12 -7.23
CA ALA A 32 -42.03 -13.51 -8.09
C ALA A 32 -41.43 -14.84 -7.66
N ASP A 33 -42.12 -15.93 -7.94
CA ASP A 33 -41.59 -17.27 -7.74
C ASP A 33 -40.39 -17.56 -8.70
N GLY A 34 -39.48 -18.40 -8.26
CA GLY A 34 -38.32 -18.80 -9.09
C GLY A 34 -37.25 -17.70 -9.18
N TRP A 35 -36.93 -17.06 -8.06
CA TRP A 35 -35.77 -16.15 -7.94
C TRP A 35 -34.81 -16.61 -6.86
N SER A 36 -33.54 -16.40 -7.08
CA SER A 36 -32.46 -16.65 -6.11
C SER A 36 -31.82 -15.34 -5.63
N VAL A 37 -31.62 -15.22 -4.30
CA VAL A 37 -30.84 -14.16 -3.67
C VAL A 37 -29.61 -14.79 -3.01
N ARG A 38 -28.43 -14.52 -3.50
CA ARG A 38 -27.19 -15.14 -3.03
C ARG A 38 -26.22 -14.09 -2.46
N ALA A 39 -25.65 -14.37 -1.29
CA ALA A 39 -24.57 -13.58 -0.73
C ALA A 39 -23.25 -13.86 -1.47
N ALA A 40 -22.54 -12.80 -1.84
CA ALA A 40 -21.21 -12.83 -2.46
C ALA A 40 -20.46 -11.54 -2.07
N ALA A 41 -20.05 -11.47 -0.82
CA ALA A 41 -19.48 -10.26 -0.23
C ALA A 41 -18.46 -9.58 -1.16
N PRO A 42 -18.51 -8.26 -1.30
CA PRO A 42 -19.42 -7.28 -0.62
C PRO A 42 -20.78 -7.10 -1.31
N TRP A 43 -21.20 -8.04 -2.16
CA TRP A 43 -22.40 -7.95 -3.00
C TRP A 43 -23.46 -8.96 -2.60
N ARG A 44 -24.73 -8.63 -2.92
CA ARG A 44 -25.82 -9.61 -3.06
C ARG A 44 -26.19 -9.74 -4.55
N LEU A 45 -26.28 -10.97 -5.02
CA LEU A 45 -26.68 -11.31 -6.39
C LEU A 45 -28.14 -11.77 -6.41
N VAL A 46 -28.92 -11.21 -7.31
CA VAL A 46 -30.35 -11.48 -7.48
C VAL A 46 -30.58 -11.88 -8.93
N SER A 47 -31.17 -13.05 -9.15
CA SER A 47 -31.42 -13.53 -10.51
C SER A 47 -32.65 -14.44 -10.56
N PRO A 48 -33.40 -14.44 -11.67
CA PRO A 48 -34.40 -15.44 -11.90
C PRO A 48 -33.77 -16.82 -12.08
N ASP A 49 -34.47 -17.87 -11.65
CA ASP A 49 -33.99 -19.25 -11.80
C ASP A 49 -33.75 -19.60 -13.27
N GLY A 50 -32.68 -20.36 -13.53
CA GLY A 50 -32.29 -20.71 -14.88
C GLY A 50 -31.66 -19.58 -15.68
N CYS A 51 -31.47 -18.38 -15.09
CA CYS A 51 -30.81 -17.25 -15.77
C CYS A 51 -29.39 -17.60 -16.17
N ARG A 52 -29.10 -17.45 -17.47
CA ARG A 52 -27.75 -17.57 -18.02
C ARG A 52 -27.24 -16.18 -18.42
N LEU A 53 -26.32 -15.65 -17.63
CA LEU A 53 -25.69 -14.38 -17.98
C LEU A 53 -24.85 -14.50 -19.26
N ARG A 54 -24.90 -13.49 -20.13
CA ARG A 54 -23.97 -13.32 -21.26
C ARG A 54 -22.54 -13.32 -20.74
N GLU A 55 -21.55 -13.60 -21.56
CA GLU A 55 -20.16 -13.45 -21.17
C GLU A 55 -19.81 -11.98 -20.95
N GLN A 56 -20.23 -11.12 -21.87
CA GLN A 56 -20.00 -9.66 -21.87
C GLN A 56 -21.08 -8.92 -22.64
N GLY A 57 -21.15 -7.60 -22.45
CA GLY A 57 -22.14 -6.77 -23.13
C GLY A 57 -22.27 -5.39 -22.48
N TRP A 58 -23.26 -4.64 -22.97
CA TRP A 58 -23.66 -3.40 -22.33
C TRP A 58 -24.40 -3.72 -21.03
N LYS A 59 -23.94 -3.16 -19.93
CA LYS A 59 -24.53 -3.27 -18.61
C LYS A 59 -24.87 -1.90 -18.02
N LEU A 60 -25.85 -1.87 -17.12
CA LEU A 60 -26.25 -0.65 -16.44
C LEU A 60 -25.71 -0.65 -15.01
N HIS A 61 -25.33 0.54 -14.55
CA HIS A 61 -25.02 0.77 -13.17
C HIS A 61 -25.88 1.91 -12.63
N LEU A 62 -26.37 1.76 -11.40
CA LEU A 62 -27.04 2.83 -10.68
C LEU A 62 -26.16 3.29 -9.53
N SER A 63 -26.03 4.61 -9.39
CA SER A 63 -25.37 5.21 -8.25
C SER A 63 -26.39 5.58 -7.16
N ALA A 64 -25.91 5.71 -5.92
CA ALA A 64 -26.68 6.20 -4.80
C ALA A 64 -25.73 6.81 -3.75
N THR A 65 -26.27 7.69 -2.91
CA THR A 65 -25.64 8.05 -1.63
C THR A 65 -26.08 7.06 -0.54
N PRO A 66 -25.38 6.94 0.60
CA PRO A 66 -25.86 6.11 1.72
C PRO A 66 -27.30 6.44 2.14
N LEU A 67 -27.67 7.72 2.10
CA LEU A 67 -29.02 8.18 2.46
C LEU A 67 -30.07 7.81 1.39
N SER A 68 -29.75 7.87 0.12
CA SER A 68 -30.70 7.56 -0.98
C SER A 68 -30.76 6.07 -1.33
N ALA A 69 -29.76 5.28 -0.95
CA ALA A 69 -29.60 3.89 -1.35
C ALA A 69 -30.83 3.00 -1.06
N PRO A 70 -31.48 3.04 0.11
CA PRO A 70 -32.70 2.24 0.34
C PRO A 70 -33.79 2.54 -0.66
N THR A 71 -34.04 3.82 -0.97
CA THR A 71 -35.06 4.25 -1.92
C THR A 71 -34.69 3.90 -3.36
N VAL A 72 -33.43 4.10 -3.76
CA VAL A 72 -32.93 3.72 -5.08
C VAL A 72 -33.09 2.22 -5.28
N LEU A 73 -32.70 1.40 -4.27
CA LEU A 73 -32.81 -0.06 -4.35
C LEU A 73 -34.25 -0.53 -4.46
N ALA A 74 -35.15 -0.04 -3.60
CA ALA A 74 -36.56 -0.42 -3.61
C ALA A 74 -37.23 -0.09 -4.95
N ARG A 75 -36.94 1.10 -5.52
CA ARG A 75 -37.51 1.51 -6.81
C ARG A 75 -36.88 0.76 -7.98
N ALA A 76 -35.56 0.52 -7.96
CA ALA A 76 -34.89 -0.26 -8.97
C ALA A 76 -35.31 -1.73 -8.94
N ALA A 77 -35.40 -2.36 -7.75
CA ALA A 77 -35.82 -3.74 -7.60
C ALA A 77 -37.21 -3.96 -8.21
N ARG A 78 -38.14 -3.02 -8.00
CA ARG A 78 -39.50 -3.06 -8.61
C ARG A 78 -39.42 -3.20 -10.13
N VAL A 79 -38.59 -2.41 -10.79
CA VAL A 79 -38.40 -2.45 -12.23
C VAL A 79 -37.69 -3.75 -12.66
N LEU A 80 -36.61 -4.10 -11.94
CA LEU A 80 -35.76 -5.23 -12.31
C LEU A 80 -36.47 -6.58 -12.15
N VAL A 81 -37.33 -6.71 -11.12
CA VAL A 81 -38.15 -7.92 -10.91
C VAL A 81 -39.21 -8.02 -12.00
N ALA A 82 -39.95 -6.95 -12.29
CA ALA A 82 -40.97 -6.91 -13.34
C ALA A 82 -40.40 -7.25 -14.72
N GLU A 83 -39.19 -6.73 -15.04
CA GLU A 83 -38.51 -6.99 -16.30
C GLU A 83 -37.68 -8.31 -16.33
N ARG A 84 -37.70 -9.07 -15.23
CA ARG A 84 -36.92 -10.32 -15.02
C ARG A 84 -35.44 -10.17 -15.33
N ALA A 85 -34.85 -9.06 -14.94
CA ALA A 85 -33.44 -8.77 -15.15
C ALA A 85 -32.56 -9.20 -13.96
N ALA A 86 -31.47 -9.91 -14.21
CA ALA A 86 -30.47 -10.23 -13.19
C ALA A 86 -29.69 -8.98 -12.76
N PHE A 87 -29.42 -8.83 -11.46
CA PHE A 87 -28.66 -7.72 -10.93
C PHE A 87 -27.88 -8.09 -9.67
N LYS A 88 -26.97 -7.21 -9.27
CA LYS A 88 -26.30 -7.26 -7.96
C LYS A 88 -26.32 -5.87 -7.34
N PHE A 89 -26.19 -5.83 -6.02
CA PHE A 89 -26.11 -4.57 -5.26
C PHE A 89 -25.17 -4.71 -4.06
N ALA A 90 -24.60 -3.59 -3.57
CA ALA A 90 -23.81 -3.56 -2.35
C ALA A 90 -24.66 -3.98 -1.16
N ALA A 91 -24.19 -4.95 -0.38
CA ALA A 91 -25.02 -5.69 0.55
C ALA A 91 -25.48 -4.87 1.79
N THR A 92 -24.73 -3.83 2.16
CA THR A 92 -24.95 -3.05 3.40
C THR A 92 -24.77 -1.55 3.18
N PRO A 93 -25.30 -0.69 4.08
CA PRO A 93 -25.02 0.75 4.08
C PRO A 93 -23.54 1.10 4.16
N ALA A 94 -22.74 0.33 4.90
CA ALA A 94 -21.31 0.52 5.03
C ALA A 94 -20.56 0.33 3.68
N GLU A 95 -20.96 -0.67 2.91
CA GLU A 95 -20.40 -0.91 1.57
C GLU A 95 -20.82 0.17 0.56
N VAL A 96 -22.01 0.76 0.69
CA VAL A 96 -22.38 1.94 -0.11
C VAL A 96 -21.52 3.13 0.26
N ALA A 97 -21.30 3.38 1.57
CA ALA A 97 -20.42 4.44 2.04
C ALA A 97 -18.98 4.27 1.50
N GLU A 98 -18.46 3.04 1.44
CA GLU A 98 -17.16 2.73 0.85
C GLU A 98 -17.13 3.04 -0.66
N LEU A 99 -18.18 2.66 -1.41
CA LEU A 99 -18.29 2.92 -2.85
C LEU A 99 -18.35 4.42 -3.22
N VAL A 100 -18.74 5.28 -2.28
CA VAL A 100 -18.76 6.74 -2.49
C VAL A 100 -17.62 7.44 -1.76
N SER A 101 -16.75 6.71 -1.05
CA SER A 101 -15.65 7.28 -0.27
C SER A 101 -14.59 7.95 -1.16
N ALA A 102 -13.81 8.85 -0.58
CA ALA A 102 -12.70 9.51 -1.26
C ALA A 102 -11.58 8.51 -1.68
N GLN A 103 -11.43 7.42 -0.94
CA GLN A 103 -10.44 6.35 -1.15
C GLN A 103 -10.90 5.30 -2.16
N CYS A 104 -12.17 5.30 -2.56
CA CYS A 104 -12.68 4.34 -3.53
C CYS A 104 -11.90 4.44 -4.85
N ASP A 105 -11.66 3.29 -5.48
CA ASP A 105 -11.04 3.26 -6.81
C ASP A 105 -11.87 4.06 -7.82
N ARG A 106 -11.22 4.94 -8.57
CA ARG A 106 -11.88 5.87 -9.50
C ARG A 106 -12.66 5.18 -10.62
N GLY A 107 -12.31 3.96 -10.98
CA GLY A 107 -13.00 3.18 -12.00
C GLY A 107 -14.19 2.38 -11.45
N SER A 108 -14.27 2.23 -10.13
CA SER A 108 -15.29 1.43 -9.43
C SER A 108 -16.27 2.26 -8.62
N GLY A 109 -15.91 3.49 -8.27
CA GLY A 109 -16.70 4.36 -7.41
C GLY A 109 -18.11 4.64 -7.93
N GLY A 110 -19.06 4.71 -7.02
CA GLY A 110 -20.46 5.03 -7.28
C GLY A 110 -21.33 3.87 -7.80
N LYS A 111 -20.78 2.69 -8.05
CA LYS A 111 -21.53 1.55 -8.65
C LYS A 111 -22.32 0.76 -7.60
N PHE A 112 -23.40 1.34 -7.11
CA PHE A 112 -24.24 0.71 -6.09
C PHE A 112 -24.98 -0.53 -6.61
N ILE A 113 -25.69 -0.42 -7.74
CA ILE A 113 -26.38 -1.54 -8.38
C ILE A 113 -25.76 -1.80 -9.75
N THR A 114 -25.53 -3.07 -10.11
CA THR A 114 -25.14 -3.49 -11.46
C THR A 114 -26.23 -4.36 -12.04
N VAL A 115 -26.72 -4.02 -13.23
CA VAL A 115 -27.77 -4.76 -13.95
C VAL A 115 -27.19 -5.45 -15.16
N TYR A 116 -27.61 -6.68 -15.40
CA TYR A 116 -27.15 -7.56 -16.47
C TYR A 116 -28.30 -7.86 -17.43
N PRO A 117 -28.54 -7.03 -18.47
CA PRO A 117 -29.58 -7.25 -19.45
C PRO A 117 -29.38 -8.58 -20.22
N ALA A 118 -30.44 -9.33 -20.47
CA ALA A 118 -30.41 -10.58 -21.23
C ALA A 118 -30.07 -10.33 -22.72
N ASP A 119 -30.55 -9.21 -23.27
CA ASP A 119 -30.34 -8.79 -24.64
C ASP A 119 -30.30 -7.24 -24.74
N ASP A 120 -30.08 -6.75 -25.95
CA ASP A 120 -29.93 -5.32 -26.23
C ASP A 120 -31.29 -4.57 -26.20
N ASP A 121 -32.40 -5.24 -26.49
CA ASP A 121 -33.75 -4.65 -26.37
C ASP A 121 -34.14 -4.45 -24.90
N GLN A 122 -33.81 -5.41 -24.06
CA GLN A 122 -34.03 -5.29 -22.60
C GLN A 122 -33.15 -4.19 -22.04
N PHE A 123 -31.90 -4.02 -22.52
CA PHE A 123 -31.03 -2.93 -22.10
C PHE A 123 -31.68 -1.56 -22.26
N GLY A 124 -32.25 -1.26 -23.45
CA GLY A 124 -32.89 0.01 -23.73
C GLY A 124 -34.10 0.26 -22.82
N ARG A 125 -35.00 -0.76 -22.70
CA ARG A 125 -36.19 -0.65 -21.81
C ARG A 125 -35.82 -0.42 -20.34
N LEU A 126 -34.80 -1.17 -19.85
CA LEU A 126 -34.32 -1.04 -18.48
C LEU A 126 -33.68 0.33 -18.23
N ALA A 127 -32.89 0.85 -19.16
CA ALA A 127 -32.27 2.17 -19.00
C ALA A 127 -33.32 3.28 -18.77
N GLU A 128 -34.38 3.31 -19.59
CA GLU A 128 -35.45 4.30 -19.48
C GLU A 128 -36.31 4.06 -18.23
N ALA A 129 -36.72 2.82 -17.94
CA ALA A 129 -37.57 2.51 -16.79
C ALA A 129 -36.84 2.81 -15.46
N LEU A 130 -35.58 2.45 -15.34
CA LEU A 130 -34.75 2.74 -14.14
C LEU A 130 -34.51 4.23 -14.00
N HIS A 131 -34.25 4.95 -15.09
CA HIS A 131 -34.08 6.41 -15.08
C HIS A 131 -35.35 7.07 -14.51
N ARG A 132 -36.53 6.73 -15.02
CA ARG A 132 -37.82 7.28 -14.51
C ARG A 132 -38.06 6.93 -13.04
N ALA A 133 -37.76 5.68 -12.66
CA ALA A 133 -37.98 5.22 -11.28
C ALA A 133 -37.08 5.92 -10.27
N THR A 134 -35.86 6.34 -10.68
CA THR A 134 -34.86 6.93 -9.79
C THR A 134 -34.63 8.43 -10.02
N ALA A 135 -35.40 9.06 -10.92
CA ALA A 135 -35.30 10.49 -11.22
C ALA A 135 -35.41 11.34 -9.95
N GLY A 136 -34.56 12.37 -9.84
CA GLY A 136 -34.54 13.31 -8.73
C GLY A 136 -33.91 12.79 -7.43
N LEU A 137 -33.49 11.53 -7.37
CA LEU A 137 -32.71 11.02 -6.22
C LEU A 137 -31.23 11.40 -6.33
N PRO A 138 -30.51 11.64 -5.21
CA PRO A 138 -29.09 11.97 -5.23
C PRO A 138 -28.20 10.74 -5.37
N GLY A 139 -27.12 10.89 -6.13
CA GLY A 139 -26.04 9.89 -6.29
C GLY A 139 -24.85 10.46 -7.06
N PRO A 140 -23.62 9.98 -6.81
CA PRO A 140 -22.44 10.46 -7.49
C PRO A 140 -22.39 10.00 -8.96
N GLY A 141 -21.64 10.73 -9.80
CA GLY A 141 -21.31 10.29 -11.15
C GLY A 141 -20.34 9.11 -11.14
N ILE A 142 -20.53 8.16 -12.05
CA ILE A 142 -19.66 6.99 -12.24
C ILE A 142 -18.65 7.29 -13.34
N LEU A 143 -17.39 7.51 -13.01
CA LEU A 143 -16.37 8.02 -13.91
C LEU A 143 -16.04 7.12 -15.12
N SER A 144 -16.10 5.80 -14.93
CA SER A 144 -15.82 4.82 -15.97
C SER A 144 -16.98 4.59 -16.93
N ASP A 145 -18.14 5.17 -16.63
CA ASP A 145 -19.39 4.95 -17.32
C ASP A 145 -19.91 6.25 -17.95
N ARG A 146 -20.82 6.13 -18.90
CA ARG A 146 -21.55 7.27 -19.46
C ARG A 146 -22.93 7.32 -18.80
N PRO A 147 -23.41 8.50 -18.34
CA PRO A 147 -24.77 8.62 -17.84
C PRO A 147 -25.76 8.41 -18.99
N TYR A 148 -26.90 7.76 -18.69
CA TYR A 148 -27.97 7.54 -19.66
C TYR A 148 -28.58 8.87 -20.15
N ARG A 149 -28.81 9.81 -19.24
CA ARG A 149 -29.22 11.20 -19.49
C ARG A 149 -28.48 12.15 -18.54
N PRO A 150 -28.42 13.44 -18.82
CA PRO A 150 -27.92 14.40 -17.85
C PRO A 150 -28.61 14.21 -16.48
N ASP A 151 -27.84 14.25 -15.39
CA ASP A 151 -28.30 14.06 -13.99
C ASP A 151 -28.97 12.71 -13.69
N SER A 152 -28.88 11.72 -14.56
CA SER A 152 -29.39 10.37 -14.32
C SER A 152 -28.51 9.60 -13.36
N LEU A 153 -29.12 8.85 -12.42
CA LEU A 153 -28.38 7.85 -11.62
C LEU A 153 -28.00 6.61 -12.44
N VAL A 154 -28.66 6.40 -13.58
CA VAL A 154 -28.39 5.28 -14.48
C VAL A 154 -27.22 5.62 -15.37
N HIS A 155 -26.20 4.78 -15.35
CA HIS A 155 -25.00 4.87 -16.19
C HIS A 155 -24.83 3.55 -16.95
N TYR A 156 -24.05 3.57 -18.03
CA TYR A 156 -23.80 2.37 -18.82
C TYR A 156 -22.35 2.25 -19.27
N ARG A 157 -21.89 1.00 -19.37
CA ARG A 157 -20.59 0.66 -19.95
C ARG A 157 -20.62 -0.74 -20.57
N PHE A 158 -19.75 -0.97 -21.56
CA PHE A 158 -19.46 -2.32 -22.06
C PHE A 158 -18.48 -3.04 -21.11
N GLY A 159 -18.73 -4.30 -20.76
CA GLY A 159 -17.87 -5.05 -19.89
C GLY A 159 -18.32 -6.50 -19.66
N ALA A 160 -17.53 -7.26 -18.93
CA ALA A 160 -17.81 -8.64 -18.60
C ALA A 160 -19.02 -8.78 -17.65
N PHE A 161 -19.93 -9.72 -17.93
CA PHE A 161 -21.04 -10.08 -17.05
C PHE A 161 -20.66 -11.22 -16.13
N ARG A 162 -19.92 -12.20 -16.67
CA ARG A 162 -19.31 -13.30 -15.91
C ARG A 162 -17.83 -12.99 -15.71
N ARG A 163 -17.33 -13.25 -14.52
CA ARG A 163 -15.90 -13.11 -14.28
C ARG A 163 -15.17 -14.21 -15.09
N ALA A 164 -14.37 -13.76 -16.03
CA ALA A 164 -13.37 -14.58 -16.70
C ALA A 164 -12.01 -14.04 -16.26
N ASP A 165 -11.70 -14.23 -14.97
CA ASP A 165 -10.46 -13.71 -14.41
C ASP A 165 -9.29 -14.52 -14.96
N ARG A 166 -8.29 -13.82 -15.50
CA ARG A 166 -7.03 -14.40 -15.98
C ARG A 166 -5.87 -13.69 -15.30
N LEU A 167 -4.82 -14.44 -15.08
CA LEU A 167 -3.59 -13.92 -14.53
C LEU A 167 -2.89 -13.11 -15.62
N THR A 168 -2.63 -11.81 -15.34
CA THR A 168 -1.84 -10.93 -16.21
C THR A 168 -0.37 -11.24 -16.09
N ALA A 169 0.47 -10.68 -16.98
CA ALA A 169 1.92 -10.82 -16.90
C ALA A 169 2.52 -10.24 -15.60
N ASP A 170 1.80 -9.35 -14.92
CA ASP A 170 2.18 -8.79 -13.62
C ASP A 170 1.72 -9.65 -12.42
N GLY A 171 1.15 -10.83 -12.67
CA GLY A 171 0.71 -11.75 -11.60
C GLY A 171 -0.59 -11.33 -10.90
N ILE A 172 -1.40 -10.48 -11.53
CA ILE A 172 -2.67 -9.98 -11.01
C ILE A 172 -3.84 -10.67 -11.76
N LEU A 173 -4.83 -11.13 -11.01
CA LEU A 173 -6.07 -11.68 -11.56
C LEU A 173 -6.96 -10.52 -12.03
N GLU A 174 -7.13 -10.38 -13.33
CA GLU A 174 -7.99 -9.36 -13.93
C GLU A 174 -9.09 -9.99 -14.78
N THR A 175 -10.26 -9.38 -14.74
CA THR A 175 -11.37 -9.78 -15.58
C THR A 175 -11.09 -9.43 -17.03
N MET A 176 -11.26 -10.40 -17.95
CA MET A 176 -11.01 -10.23 -19.37
C MET A 176 -12.30 -10.10 -20.18
N LEU A 177 -12.18 -9.43 -21.33
CA LEU A 177 -13.16 -9.40 -22.40
C LEU A 177 -12.66 -10.23 -23.56
N ARG A 178 -13.57 -10.98 -24.20
CA ARG A 178 -13.27 -11.73 -25.42
C ARG A 178 -13.37 -10.82 -26.62
N THR A 179 -12.32 -10.79 -27.43
CA THR A 179 -12.30 -10.04 -28.69
C THR A 179 -13.03 -10.78 -29.81
N PRO A 180 -13.48 -10.09 -30.89
CA PRO A 180 -14.19 -10.75 -32.01
C PRO A 180 -13.39 -11.85 -32.72
N ASP A 181 -12.07 -11.75 -32.70
CA ASP A 181 -11.14 -12.75 -33.26
C ASP A 181 -10.85 -13.92 -32.28
N GLY A 182 -11.52 -13.94 -31.11
CA GLY A 182 -11.41 -15.00 -30.12
C GLY A 182 -10.29 -14.81 -29.10
N GLY A 183 -9.51 -13.74 -29.19
CA GLY A 183 -8.52 -13.33 -28.20
C GLY A 183 -9.14 -12.77 -26.93
N TYR A 184 -8.30 -12.24 -26.04
CA TYR A 184 -8.72 -11.63 -24.78
C TYR A 184 -8.00 -10.31 -24.53
N VAL A 185 -8.74 -9.32 -24.02
CA VAL A 185 -8.21 -8.03 -23.55
C VAL A 185 -8.74 -7.73 -22.15
N ARG A 186 -8.04 -6.90 -21.41
CA ARG A 186 -8.45 -6.51 -20.04
C ARG A 186 -9.77 -5.75 -20.03
N ASP A 187 -10.68 -6.04 -19.11
CA ASP A 187 -11.88 -5.23 -18.82
C ASP A 187 -11.46 -3.98 -18.01
N LEU A 188 -10.75 -3.05 -18.65
CA LEU A 188 -10.20 -1.88 -17.99
C LEU A 188 -11.30 -0.96 -17.45
N ARG A 189 -11.26 -0.67 -16.17
CA ARG A 189 -12.13 0.30 -15.49
C ARG A 189 -11.40 1.63 -15.37
N GLN A 190 -11.15 2.28 -16.51
CA GLN A 190 -10.52 3.59 -16.51
C GLN A 190 -11.46 4.64 -15.88
N PRO A 191 -10.95 5.72 -15.24
CA PRO A 191 -11.76 6.81 -14.70
C PRO A 191 -12.29 7.74 -15.81
N ARG A 192 -12.69 7.15 -16.90
CA ARG A 192 -13.33 7.76 -18.08
C ARG A 192 -14.09 6.70 -18.85
N PHE A 193 -15.14 7.08 -19.53
CA PHE A 193 -15.84 6.20 -20.45
C PHE A 193 -14.94 5.86 -21.65
N ALA A 194 -14.56 4.60 -21.78
CA ALA A 194 -13.68 4.09 -22.82
C ALA A 194 -14.06 2.63 -23.14
N PRO A 195 -15.13 2.39 -23.91
CA PRO A 195 -15.46 1.06 -24.36
C PRO A 195 -14.38 0.54 -25.32
N PRO A 196 -14.19 -0.78 -25.43
CA PRO A 196 -13.29 -1.33 -26.46
C PRO A 196 -13.69 -0.85 -27.85
N PRO A 197 -12.72 -0.62 -28.78
CA PRO A 197 -13.01 -0.12 -30.11
C PRO A 197 -13.97 -1.00 -30.93
N TRP A 198 -14.03 -2.29 -30.61
CA TRP A 198 -14.90 -3.28 -31.25
C TRP A 198 -16.25 -3.47 -30.53
N ALA A 199 -16.48 -2.78 -29.39
CA ALA A 199 -17.77 -2.87 -28.71
C ALA A 199 -18.89 -2.40 -29.67
N PRO A 200 -20.04 -3.11 -29.73
CA PRO A 200 -21.17 -2.67 -30.54
C PRO A 200 -21.66 -1.29 -30.07
N VAL A 201 -22.28 -0.54 -30.95
CA VAL A 201 -22.91 0.73 -30.58
C VAL A 201 -23.93 0.46 -29.46
N PRO A 202 -23.99 1.29 -28.39
CA PRO A 202 -25.01 1.13 -27.36
C PRO A 202 -26.40 1.12 -27.98
N PRO A 203 -27.29 0.20 -27.62
CA PRO A 203 -28.63 0.10 -28.21
C PRO A 203 -29.56 1.19 -27.60
N LEU A 204 -29.23 2.45 -27.88
CA LEU A 204 -29.94 3.64 -27.46
C LEU A 204 -30.26 4.48 -28.70
N THR A 205 -31.43 5.12 -28.73
CA THR A 205 -31.80 6.03 -29.82
C THR A 205 -30.96 7.32 -29.76
N ALA A 206 -30.76 8.00 -30.88
CA ALA A 206 -29.93 9.22 -30.95
C ALA A 206 -30.42 10.35 -30.03
N SER A 207 -31.70 10.37 -29.66
CA SER A 207 -32.32 11.29 -28.68
C SER A 207 -32.05 10.90 -27.23
N GLU A 208 -31.57 9.68 -26.99
CA GLU A 208 -31.31 9.12 -25.64
C GLU A 208 -29.83 9.14 -25.27
N SER A 209 -28.93 9.33 -26.21
CA SER A 209 -27.47 9.36 -25.97
C SER A 209 -27.00 10.76 -25.63
N VAL A 210 -26.25 10.88 -24.52
CA VAL A 210 -25.53 12.11 -24.17
C VAL A 210 -24.35 12.26 -25.15
N PRO A 211 -24.17 13.41 -25.86
CA PRO A 211 -23.05 13.61 -26.77
C PRO A 211 -21.68 13.50 -26.06
N ASP A 212 -20.66 13.08 -26.81
CA ASP A 212 -19.28 13.10 -26.32
C ASP A 212 -18.86 14.54 -25.99
N GLY A 213 -18.63 14.82 -24.70
CA GLY A 213 -18.27 16.15 -24.22
C GLY A 213 -19.26 16.78 -23.23
N ALA A 214 -20.48 16.25 -23.09
CA ALA A 214 -21.46 16.75 -22.12
C ALA A 214 -21.29 16.20 -20.69
N SER A 215 -20.45 15.19 -20.47
CA SER A 215 -20.02 14.83 -19.12
C SER A 215 -19.01 15.89 -18.64
N GLY A 216 -19.38 16.72 -17.66
CA GLY A 216 -18.58 17.84 -17.14
C GLY A 216 -17.27 17.45 -16.44
N ALA A 217 -16.76 16.25 -16.69
CA ALA A 217 -15.40 15.92 -16.30
C ALA A 217 -14.44 16.60 -17.30
N PRO A 218 -13.48 17.42 -16.85
CA PRO A 218 -12.45 17.93 -17.72
C PRO A 218 -11.81 16.74 -18.44
N LYS A 219 -11.71 16.80 -19.78
CA LYS A 219 -10.98 15.81 -20.57
C LYS A 219 -9.66 15.59 -19.87
N ALA A 220 -9.39 14.40 -19.41
CA ALA A 220 -8.32 13.95 -18.55
C ALA A 220 -7.16 14.96 -18.47
N GLY A 221 -6.93 15.51 -17.27
CA GLY A 221 -5.73 16.29 -16.99
C GLY A 221 -4.48 15.51 -17.37
N PRO A 222 -3.35 16.15 -17.59
CA PRO A 222 -2.15 15.50 -18.10
C PRO A 222 -1.82 14.29 -17.24
N LYS A 223 -1.73 13.11 -17.88
CA LYS A 223 -1.13 11.92 -17.29
C LYS A 223 0.20 12.31 -16.64
N ALA A 224 0.52 11.70 -15.51
CA ALA A 224 1.89 11.69 -15.03
C ALA A 224 2.81 11.39 -16.23
N ALA A 225 3.80 12.26 -16.44
CA ALA A 225 4.74 12.36 -17.55
C ALA A 225 4.48 11.50 -18.80
N PRO A 226 4.32 12.11 -19.97
CA PRO A 226 4.15 11.39 -21.22
C PRO A 226 5.47 10.80 -21.67
N GLU A 227 5.40 9.59 -22.23
CA GLU A 227 6.41 9.07 -23.14
C GLU A 227 6.74 10.10 -24.22
N ALA A 228 8.01 10.36 -24.41
CA ALA A 228 8.51 11.16 -25.53
C ALA A 228 8.31 10.36 -26.84
N GLY A 229 7.49 10.86 -27.75
CA GLY A 229 7.45 10.29 -29.09
C GLY A 229 6.11 10.32 -29.79
N ALA A 230 5.55 11.50 -30.05
CA ALA A 230 4.78 11.78 -31.28
C ALA A 230 4.68 13.31 -31.45
N PRO A 231 5.23 13.88 -32.50
CA PRO A 231 5.05 15.29 -32.83
C PRO A 231 3.69 15.52 -33.49
N GLY A 232 2.82 16.39 -32.90
CA GLY A 232 1.73 16.99 -33.63
C GLY A 232 0.34 17.06 -33.05
N ALA A 233 0.06 16.60 -31.82
CA ALA A 233 -1.24 16.87 -31.20
C ALA A 233 -1.16 18.12 -30.31
N GLN A 234 -1.71 19.23 -30.77
CA GLN A 234 -1.95 20.42 -29.95
C GLN A 234 -2.80 20.00 -28.72
N ARG A 235 -2.18 20.01 -27.57
CA ARG A 235 -2.88 19.79 -26.28
C ARG A 235 -3.78 21.00 -26.01
N THR A 236 -5.08 20.81 -26.12
CA THR A 236 -6.04 21.84 -25.68
C THR A 236 -5.87 22.03 -24.17
N ALA A 237 -5.46 23.22 -23.74
CA ALA A 237 -5.35 23.56 -22.34
C ALA A 237 -6.73 23.41 -21.66
N VAL A 238 -6.77 22.72 -20.52
CA VAL A 238 -8.00 22.63 -19.74
C VAL A 238 -8.20 23.96 -19.02
N LEU A 239 -9.32 24.63 -19.35
CA LEU A 239 -9.69 25.93 -18.77
C LEU A 239 -10.86 25.73 -17.81
N LEU A 240 -10.70 26.21 -16.59
CA LEU A 240 -11.72 26.20 -15.56
C LEU A 240 -12.22 27.63 -15.34
N ASP A 241 -13.57 27.83 -15.27
CA ASP A 241 -14.24 29.13 -15.13
C ASP A 241 -13.77 30.14 -16.20
N ASP A 242 -13.45 29.66 -17.41
CA ASP A 242 -12.86 30.44 -18.49
C ASP A 242 -11.64 31.32 -18.08
N ARG A 243 -11.08 31.06 -16.92
CA ARG A 243 -10.04 31.86 -16.28
C ARG A 243 -8.81 31.07 -15.86
N TYR A 244 -8.98 29.89 -15.28
CA TYR A 244 -7.89 29.15 -14.65
C TYR A 244 -7.37 28.07 -15.59
N GLU A 245 -6.19 28.27 -16.13
CA GLU A 245 -5.53 27.33 -17.03
C GLU A 245 -4.77 26.25 -16.26
N VAL A 246 -5.28 25.02 -16.29
CA VAL A 246 -4.68 23.87 -15.59
C VAL A 246 -3.36 23.48 -16.25
N ARG A 247 -2.28 23.49 -15.48
CA ARG A 247 -0.93 23.08 -15.90
C ARG A 247 -0.63 21.64 -15.60
N SER A 248 -0.92 21.21 -14.37
CA SER A 248 -0.68 19.86 -13.91
C SER A 248 -1.66 19.48 -12.81
N ALA A 249 -1.86 18.17 -12.62
CA ALA A 249 -2.53 17.66 -11.45
C ALA A 249 -1.50 17.38 -10.34
N ILE A 250 -1.76 17.87 -9.14
CA ILE A 250 -1.02 17.53 -7.93
C ILE A 250 -1.50 16.18 -7.42
N ARG A 251 -2.83 15.99 -7.36
CA ARG A 251 -3.46 14.75 -6.90
C ARG A 251 -4.78 14.51 -7.64
N HIS A 252 -5.08 13.24 -7.89
CA HIS A 252 -6.39 12.78 -8.34
C HIS A 252 -6.94 11.71 -7.40
N SER A 253 -8.19 11.85 -6.99
CA SER A 253 -8.95 10.86 -6.24
C SER A 253 -10.35 10.69 -6.82
N TYR A 254 -11.15 9.77 -6.29
CA TYR A 254 -12.55 9.68 -6.65
C TYR A 254 -13.33 10.93 -6.20
N ARG A 255 -12.94 11.52 -5.08
CA ARG A 255 -13.51 12.76 -4.54
C ARG A 255 -13.38 13.96 -5.49
N GLY A 256 -12.25 14.07 -6.21
CA GLY A 256 -11.93 15.18 -7.09
C GLY A 256 -10.44 15.26 -7.38
N GLY A 257 -10.03 16.35 -8.01
CA GLY A 257 -8.64 16.69 -8.32
C GLY A 257 -8.13 17.87 -7.52
N VAL A 258 -6.80 17.92 -7.32
CA VAL A 258 -6.07 19.11 -6.88
C VAL A 258 -5.14 19.48 -8.02
N TYR A 259 -5.27 20.70 -8.54
CA TYR A 259 -4.59 21.14 -9.74
C TYR A 259 -3.71 22.35 -9.48
N LEU A 260 -2.53 22.37 -10.08
CA LEU A 260 -1.76 23.58 -10.28
C LEU A 260 -2.28 24.28 -11.55
N ALA A 261 -2.69 25.53 -11.44
CA ALA A 261 -3.22 26.31 -12.55
C ALA A 261 -2.60 27.71 -12.57
N THR A 262 -2.71 28.39 -13.71
CA THR A 262 -2.38 29.82 -13.83
C THR A 262 -3.67 30.61 -13.98
N ASP A 263 -3.87 31.61 -13.15
CA ASP A 263 -4.95 32.59 -13.31
C ASP A 263 -4.61 33.55 -14.46
N ARG A 264 -5.32 33.43 -15.56
CA ARG A 264 -5.10 34.26 -16.76
C ARG A 264 -5.32 35.76 -16.52
N LYS A 265 -6.10 36.11 -15.49
CA LYS A 265 -6.36 37.50 -15.14
C LYS A 265 -5.19 38.15 -14.42
N SER A 266 -4.55 37.44 -13.50
CA SER A 266 -3.45 37.97 -12.69
C SER A 266 -2.06 37.50 -13.13
N GLY A 267 -1.98 36.47 -13.96
CA GLY A 267 -0.74 35.79 -14.35
C GLY A 267 -0.11 34.95 -13.24
N ARG A 268 -0.76 34.81 -12.08
CA ARG A 268 -0.21 34.10 -10.91
C ARG A 268 -0.58 32.62 -10.94
N ASP A 269 0.30 31.83 -10.39
CA ASP A 269 0.01 30.42 -10.09
C ASP A 269 -0.96 30.30 -8.92
N VAL A 270 -1.93 29.41 -9.06
CA VAL A 270 -2.97 29.13 -8.06
C VAL A 270 -3.14 27.61 -7.90
N VAL A 271 -3.68 27.20 -6.77
CA VAL A 271 -4.14 25.81 -6.54
C VAL A 271 -5.66 25.79 -6.69
N VAL A 272 -6.16 24.86 -7.49
CA VAL A 272 -7.59 24.62 -7.69
C VAL A 272 -7.95 23.25 -7.16
N LYS A 273 -8.83 23.22 -6.15
CA LYS A 273 -9.40 21.97 -5.60
C LYS A 273 -10.77 21.71 -6.19
N GLU A 274 -11.02 20.46 -6.63
CA GLU A 274 -12.30 20.01 -7.14
C GLU A 274 -12.99 19.11 -6.11
N ALA A 275 -14.27 19.33 -5.86
CA ALA A 275 -15.14 18.40 -5.15
C ALA A 275 -16.27 17.93 -6.05
N ARG A 276 -16.33 16.60 -6.29
CA ARG A 276 -17.39 16.00 -7.08
C ARG A 276 -18.67 15.86 -6.26
N ARG A 277 -19.77 16.19 -6.90
CA ARG A 277 -21.11 16.14 -6.31
C ARG A 277 -21.40 14.73 -5.76
N HIS A 278 -21.91 14.66 -4.53
CA HIS A 278 -22.33 13.43 -3.83
C HIS A 278 -21.21 12.41 -3.53
N VAL A 279 -19.96 12.69 -3.84
CA VAL A 279 -18.84 11.85 -3.40
C VAL A 279 -18.53 12.14 -1.93
N GLY A 280 -18.21 11.10 -1.15
CA GLY A 280 -18.05 11.21 0.30
C GLY A 280 -19.34 11.47 1.06
N ALA A 281 -20.50 11.30 0.40
CA ALA A 281 -21.80 11.53 1.02
C ALA A 281 -22.03 10.60 2.21
N THR A 282 -22.57 11.16 3.29
CA THR A 282 -22.87 10.48 4.54
C THR A 282 -24.37 10.31 4.75
N LEU A 283 -24.78 9.57 5.78
CA LEU A 283 -26.17 9.50 6.25
C LEU A 283 -26.71 10.85 6.76
N ALA A 284 -25.81 11.77 7.16
CA ALA A 284 -26.18 13.14 7.54
C ALA A 284 -26.40 14.06 6.32
N GLY A 285 -26.19 13.58 5.09
CA GLY A 285 -26.37 14.35 3.87
C GLY A 285 -25.20 15.27 3.51
N ILE A 286 -24.10 15.24 4.27
CA ILE A 286 -22.88 16.00 4.01
C ILE A 286 -22.05 15.27 2.95
N ASP A 287 -21.53 16.00 1.96
CA ASP A 287 -20.67 15.45 0.92
C ASP A 287 -19.36 16.25 0.75
N ALA A 288 -18.52 15.86 -0.22
CA ALA A 288 -17.25 16.53 -0.52
C ALA A 288 -17.40 18.02 -0.89
N ALA A 289 -18.52 18.41 -1.50
CA ALA A 289 -18.76 19.81 -1.85
C ALA A 289 -19.05 20.66 -0.60
N ASP A 290 -19.72 20.07 0.40
CA ASP A 290 -19.96 20.76 1.67
C ASP A 290 -18.65 20.98 2.45
N LEU A 291 -17.77 19.94 2.46
CA LEU A 291 -16.45 20.07 3.07
C LEU A 291 -15.59 21.11 2.34
N LEU A 292 -15.65 21.17 1.01
CA LEU A 292 -14.89 22.17 0.24
C LEU A 292 -15.44 23.60 0.45
N ARG A 293 -16.77 23.76 0.65
CA ARG A 293 -17.35 25.06 1.06
C ARG A 293 -16.86 25.46 2.45
N ASN A 294 -16.83 24.51 3.39
CA ASN A 294 -16.29 24.77 4.73
C ASN A 294 -14.82 25.20 4.64
N GLU A 295 -14.00 24.52 3.83
CA GLU A 295 -12.62 24.93 3.61
C GLU A 295 -12.54 26.37 3.09
N GLY A 296 -13.30 26.73 2.06
CA GLY A 296 -13.34 28.10 1.54
C GLY A 296 -13.66 29.14 2.61
N HIS A 297 -14.65 28.87 3.43
CA HIS A 297 -15.05 29.73 4.55
C HIS A 297 -13.96 29.84 5.63
N MET A 298 -13.31 28.72 5.99
CA MET A 298 -12.23 28.71 6.96
C MET A 298 -10.98 29.43 6.44
N LEU A 299 -10.66 29.30 5.16
CA LEU A 299 -9.58 30.05 4.52
C LEU A 299 -9.82 31.57 4.60
N GLU A 300 -11.03 32.04 4.28
CA GLU A 300 -11.40 33.46 4.41
C GLU A 300 -11.23 33.96 5.85
N ARG A 301 -11.70 33.18 6.81
CA ARG A 301 -11.63 33.51 8.25
C ARG A 301 -10.19 33.57 8.79
N LEU A 302 -9.29 32.67 8.32
CA LEU A 302 -7.92 32.57 8.81
C LEU A 302 -6.90 33.38 7.98
N ALA A 303 -7.28 33.88 6.81
CA ALA A 303 -6.37 34.59 5.90
C ALA A 303 -5.73 35.82 6.54
N GLU A 304 -6.49 36.61 7.31
CA GLU A 304 -6.01 37.82 7.99
C GLU A 304 -4.95 37.54 9.07
N HIS A 305 -4.95 36.32 9.58
CA HIS A 305 -3.96 35.84 10.57
C HIS A 305 -2.68 35.29 9.96
N GLY A 306 -2.60 35.16 8.61
CA GLY A 306 -1.42 34.63 7.92
C GLY A 306 -1.16 33.15 8.22
N LEU A 307 -2.18 32.37 8.61
CA LEU A 307 -2.04 30.96 9.00
C LEU A 307 -2.22 29.99 7.83
N CYS A 308 -2.84 30.42 6.74
CA CYS A 308 -3.23 29.58 5.61
C CYS A 308 -3.18 30.35 4.28
N PRO A 309 -3.35 29.66 3.11
CA PRO A 309 -3.54 30.35 1.83
C PRO A 309 -4.80 31.21 1.82
N ARG A 310 -4.81 32.25 1.00
CA ARG A 310 -6.03 33.05 0.75
C ARG A 310 -6.96 32.32 -0.21
N ALA A 311 -8.26 32.29 0.08
CA ALA A 311 -9.28 31.92 -0.89
C ALA A 311 -9.37 32.97 -1.98
N LEU A 312 -9.35 32.56 -3.25
CA LEU A 312 -9.39 33.45 -4.42
C LEU A 312 -10.69 33.35 -5.21
N GLY A 313 -11.47 32.31 -4.98
CA GLY A 313 -12.76 32.11 -5.63
C GLY A 313 -13.35 30.72 -5.37
N LEU A 314 -14.67 30.65 -5.47
CA LEU A 314 -15.46 29.43 -5.38
C LEU A 314 -16.47 29.44 -6.52
N PHE A 315 -16.51 28.39 -7.36
CA PHE A 315 -17.41 28.35 -8.52
C PHE A 315 -17.88 26.93 -8.82
N HIS A 316 -18.95 26.82 -9.59
CA HIS A 316 -19.47 25.54 -10.09
C HIS A 316 -19.19 25.38 -11.59
N GLN A 317 -18.71 24.20 -11.99
CA GLN A 317 -18.56 23.83 -13.38
C GLN A 317 -18.84 22.34 -13.58
N GLY A 318 -19.65 21.99 -14.56
CA GLY A 318 -19.99 20.60 -14.85
C GLY A 318 -20.60 19.82 -13.68
N GLY A 319 -21.34 20.51 -12.79
CA GLY A 319 -21.96 19.92 -11.61
C GLY A 319 -21.04 19.77 -10.39
N ASN A 320 -19.73 20.01 -10.54
CA ASN A 320 -18.74 19.97 -9.47
C ASN A 320 -18.47 21.35 -8.87
N LEU A 321 -18.02 21.37 -7.63
CA LEU A 321 -17.58 22.59 -6.95
C LEU A 321 -16.06 22.71 -7.04
N TYR A 322 -15.58 23.92 -7.26
CA TYR A 322 -14.15 24.26 -7.34
C TYR A 322 -13.81 25.39 -6.39
N LEU A 323 -12.76 25.18 -5.59
CA LEU A 323 -12.16 26.21 -4.74
C LEU A 323 -10.81 26.59 -5.31
N VAL A 324 -10.61 27.87 -5.56
CA VAL A 324 -9.33 28.44 -5.98
C VAL A 324 -8.67 29.10 -4.78
N GLN A 325 -7.44 28.73 -4.54
CA GLN A 325 -6.65 29.29 -3.44
C GLN A 325 -5.25 29.70 -3.88
N GLU A 326 -4.62 30.54 -3.11
CA GLU A 326 -3.24 30.94 -3.27
C GLU A 326 -2.32 29.72 -3.28
N ARG A 327 -1.32 29.71 -4.16
CA ARG A 327 -0.26 28.72 -4.13
C ARG A 327 0.75 29.11 -3.05
N ILE A 328 0.89 28.27 -2.02
CA ILE A 328 1.97 28.38 -1.05
C ILE A 328 3.23 27.77 -1.67
N ALA A 329 4.31 28.56 -1.77
CA ALA A 329 5.63 28.06 -2.11
C ALA A 329 6.24 27.33 -0.92
N GLY A 330 7.00 26.26 -1.15
CA GLY A 330 7.65 25.50 -0.10
C GLY A 330 7.42 24.01 -0.21
N LEU A 331 7.63 23.30 0.88
CA LEU A 331 7.47 21.85 1.02
C LEU A 331 6.44 21.55 2.10
N ASP A 332 5.65 20.49 1.93
CA ASP A 332 4.94 19.95 3.07
C ASP A 332 5.91 19.43 4.13
N LEU A 333 5.49 19.43 5.39
CA LEU A 333 6.35 19.10 6.52
C LEU A 333 6.89 17.66 6.43
N ARG A 334 6.15 16.71 5.85
CA ARG A 334 6.62 15.34 5.63
C ARG A 334 7.82 15.31 4.68
N THR A 335 7.71 16.00 3.56
CA THR A 335 8.79 16.12 2.57
C THR A 335 9.98 16.90 3.15
N TRP A 336 9.72 17.97 3.89
CA TRP A 336 10.75 18.76 4.57
C TRP A 336 11.51 17.90 5.58
N THR A 337 10.79 17.21 6.48
CA THR A 337 11.38 16.29 7.48
C THR A 337 12.24 15.22 6.82
N THR A 338 11.74 14.60 5.75
CA THR A 338 12.50 13.57 5.02
C THR A 338 13.81 14.13 4.49
N ARG A 339 13.81 15.29 3.84
CA ARG A 339 15.03 15.93 3.32
C ARG A 339 15.99 16.28 4.44
N HIS A 340 15.51 16.90 5.50
CA HIS A 340 16.35 17.34 6.62
C HIS A 340 17.02 16.13 7.33
N LEU A 341 16.30 15.04 7.52
CA LEU A 341 16.84 13.84 8.18
C LEU A 341 17.72 12.98 7.23
N THR A 342 17.66 13.17 5.92
CA THR A 342 18.57 12.48 4.97
C THR A 342 19.85 13.28 4.70
N SER A 343 19.82 14.59 4.79
CA SER A 343 20.96 15.49 4.49
C SER A 343 21.99 15.58 5.60
N GLY A 344 21.87 14.83 6.70
CA GLY A 344 22.93 14.76 7.74
C GLY A 344 23.28 16.07 8.48
N THR A 345 22.57 17.17 8.21
CA THR A 345 22.86 18.50 8.77
C THR A 345 22.64 18.63 10.29
N GLY A 346 22.38 17.49 10.98
CA GLY A 346 22.19 17.45 12.44
C GLY A 346 23.45 17.38 13.29
N THR A 347 24.68 17.30 12.72
CA THR A 347 25.90 17.10 13.51
C THR A 347 27.13 17.90 13.05
N SER A 348 26.97 18.96 12.27
CA SER A 348 28.11 19.86 12.05
C SER A 348 28.28 20.78 13.25
N THR A 349 29.13 20.39 14.20
CA THR A 349 29.76 21.28 15.20
C THR A 349 30.83 22.18 14.56
N GLU A 350 30.62 22.60 13.32
CA GLU A 350 31.43 23.67 12.75
C GLU A 350 30.76 25.00 13.16
N THR A 351 31.45 25.71 14.07
CA THR A 351 31.26 27.11 14.42
C THR A 351 31.50 27.99 13.19
N GLY A 352 30.62 27.92 12.19
CA GLY A 352 30.58 28.73 10.99
C GLY A 352 29.19 29.37 10.90
N THR A 353 29.13 30.63 11.23
CA THR A 353 28.00 31.56 11.12
C THR A 353 27.43 31.55 9.70
N ASP A 354 26.09 31.45 9.63
CA ASP A 354 25.19 31.60 8.47
C ASP A 354 24.69 30.33 7.76
N SER A 355 24.13 29.32 8.48
CA SER A 355 23.12 28.48 7.88
C SER A 355 21.72 29.06 8.17
N THR A 356 21.08 29.61 7.16
CA THR A 356 19.72 30.21 7.23
C THR A 356 18.61 29.15 7.18
N GLU A 357 18.93 27.84 7.24
CA GLU A 357 17.92 26.78 7.21
C GLU A 357 17.29 26.56 8.59
N PRO A 358 15.94 26.35 8.65
CA PRO A 358 15.23 26.17 9.90
C PRO A 358 15.63 24.85 10.56
N THR A 359 15.90 24.88 11.85
CA THR A 359 16.15 23.67 12.65
C THR A 359 14.84 22.98 13.04
N PRO A 360 14.83 21.65 13.28
CA PRO A 360 13.66 20.95 13.82
C PRO A 360 13.09 21.57 15.09
N ALA A 361 13.96 22.13 15.95
CA ALA A 361 13.56 22.86 17.16
C ALA A 361 12.70 24.07 16.84
N ARG A 362 13.13 24.91 15.90
CA ARG A 362 12.38 26.11 15.49
C ARG A 362 11.04 25.75 14.84
N ILE A 363 11.00 24.69 14.03
CA ILE A 363 9.76 24.17 13.45
C ILE A 363 8.81 23.66 14.55
N ALA A 364 9.34 22.97 15.57
CA ALA A 364 8.54 22.49 16.70
C ALA A 364 7.90 23.65 17.50
N GLU A 365 8.64 24.71 17.78
CA GLU A 365 8.13 25.91 18.43
C GLU A 365 7.04 26.60 17.61
N GLN A 366 7.25 26.72 16.31
CA GLN A 366 6.25 27.30 15.41
C GLN A 366 4.98 26.45 15.30
N LEU A 367 5.08 25.10 15.35
CA LEU A 367 3.92 24.21 15.37
C LEU A 367 3.09 24.41 16.64
N VAL A 368 3.74 24.51 17.81
CA VAL A 368 3.06 24.82 19.08
C VAL A 368 2.35 26.17 19.00
N ASP A 369 3.02 27.22 18.48
CA ASP A 369 2.40 28.54 18.33
C ASP A 369 1.23 28.53 17.33
N LEU A 370 1.37 27.84 16.22
CA LEU A 370 0.33 27.69 15.20
C LEU A 370 -0.95 27.08 15.78
N VAL A 371 -0.85 25.98 16.52
CA VAL A 371 -2.00 25.34 17.19
C VAL A 371 -2.61 26.29 18.23
N ARG A 372 -1.78 26.94 19.06
CA ARG A 372 -2.24 27.92 20.06
C ARG A 372 -3.03 29.06 19.41
N ARG A 373 -2.57 29.59 18.28
CA ARG A 373 -3.24 30.67 17.54
C ARG A 373 -4.59 30.23 16.98
N VAL A 374 -4.69 29.00 16.43
CA VAL A 374 -5.97 28.45 15.95
C VAL A 374 -6.96 28.27 17.10
N HIS A 375 -6.52 27.71 18.23
CA HIS A 375 -7.36 27.55 19.43
C HIS A 375 -7.78 28.92 20.01
N GLY A 376 -6.90 29.94 19.97
CA GLY A 376 -7.24 31.30 20.37
C GLY A 376 -8.35 31.95 19.54
N LEU A 377 -8.60 31.45 18.32
CA LEU A 377 -9.71 31.85 17.46
C LEU A 377 -11.01 31.05 17.72
N GLY A 378 -11.00 30.16 18.74
CA GLY A 378 -12.15 29.30 19.09
C GLY A 378 -12.40 28.19 18.05
N LEU A 379 -11.35 27.70 17.40
CA LEU A 379 -11.41 26.65 16.39
C LEU A 379 -10.59 25.41 16.82
N VAL A 380 -10.96 24.25 16.30
CA VAL A 380 -10.22 22.99 16.40
C VAL A 380 -9.88 22.48 15.00
N LEU A 381 -8.65 21.97 14.82
CA LEU A 381 -8.08 21.52 13.54
C LEU A 381 -8.68 20.20 13.07
N ARG A 382 -8.74 19.23 13.97
CA ARG A 382 -9.29 17.88 13.79
C ARG A 382 -8.52 16.95 12.82
N ASP A 383 -7.72 17.51 11.91
CA ASP A 383 -6.88 16.74 10.96
C ASP A 383 -5.48 17.35 10.81
N LEU A 384 -4.82 17.60 11.94
CA LEU A 384 -3.43 18.06 11.92
C LEU A 384 -2.51 16.86 11.62
N SER A 385 -1.83 16.94 10.49
CA SER A 385 -0.86 15.93 10.04
C SER A 385 0.30 16.58 9.29
N PRO A 386 1.46 15.93 9.11
CA PRO A 386 2.60 16.52 8.40
C PRO A 386 2.32 16.90 6.94
N GLY A 387 1.32 16.25 6.30
CA GLY A 387 0.89 16.59 4.94
C GLY A 387 0.09 17.88 4.85
N ASN A 388 -0.52 18.31 5.97
CA ASN A 388 -1.39 19.48 6.05
C ASN A 388 -0.69 20.75 6.58
N VAL A 389 0.66 20.69 6.74
CA VAL A 389 1.50 21.82 7.12
C VAL A 389 2.55 22.06 6.06
N MET A 390 2.64 23.28 5.52
CA MET A 390 3.67 23.70 4.58
C MET A 390 4.77 24.48 5.32
N VAL A 391 6.02 24.20 5.00
CA VAL A 391 7.20 24.98 5.38
C VAL A 391 7.57 25.84 4.18
N THR A 392 7.46 27.15 4.32
CA THR A 392 7.73 28.12 3.26
C THR A 392 9.24 28.43 3.15
N PRO A 393 9.72 29.02 2.03
CA PRO A 393 11.13 29.37 1.87
C PRO A 393 11.66 30.41 2.89
N ASP A 394 10.77 31.19 3.52
CA ASP A 394 11.04 32.14 4.61
C ASP A 394 10.84 31.51 5.99
N ASP A 395 10.80 30.17 6.06
CA ASP A 395 10.72 29.38 7.28
C ASP A 395 9.43 29.55 8.09
N ALA A 396 8.39 30.12 7.49
CA ALA A 396 7.09 30.21 8.15
C ALA A 396 6.25 28.94 7.91
N LEU A 397 5.41 28.60 8.87
CA LEU A 397 4.45 27.52 8.71
C LEU A 397 3.11 28.03 8.19
N ARG A 398 2.49 27.27 7.29
CA ARG A 398 1.15 27.50 6.76
C ARG A 398 0.34 26.22 6.79
N LEU A 399 -0.87 26.30 7.31
CA LEU A 399 -1.84 25.19 7.23
C LEU A 399 -2.42 25.12 5.83
N VAL A 400 -2.60 23.93 5.34
CA VAL A 400 -3.34 23.62 4.11
C VAL A 400 -4.38 22.54 4.41
N ASP A 401 -5.40 22.38 3.55
CA ASP A 401 -6.46 21.39 3.72
C ASP A 401 -7.32 21.60 4.99
N LEU A 402 -8.01 22.76 5.06
CA LEU A 402 -8.75 23.20 6.24
C LEU A 402 -10.21 22.74 6.30
N GLU A 403 -10.59 21.74 5.49
CA GLU A 403 -11.96 21.26 5.38
C GLU A 403 -12.56 20.70 6.68
N ALA A 404 -11.68 20.19 7.55
CA ALA A 404 -12.05 19.60 8.84
C ALA A 404 -12.23 20.62 9.97
N LEU A 405 -11.75 21.87 9.82
CA LEU A 405 -11.83 22.88 10.86
C LEU A 405 -13.29 23.14 11.30
N ALA A 406 -13.49 23.26 12.61
CA ALA A 406 -14.80 23.53 13.19
C ALA A 406 -14.66 24.26 14.54
N ARG A 407 -15.78 24.74 15.09
CA ARG A 407 -15.84 25.14 16.51
C ARG A 407 -16.08 23.90 17.36
N PRO A 408 -15.54 23.82 18.57
CA PRO A 408 -15.89 22.76 19.51
C PRO A 408 -17.43 22.66 19.69
N GLY A 409 -17.98 21.46 19.57
CA GLY A 409 -19.42 21.22 19.69
C GLY A 409 -20.24 21.36 18.40
N ASP A 410 -19.70 21.95 17.31
CA ASP A 410 -20.38 21.93 16.01
C ASP A 410 -20.60 20.47 15.55
N LEU A 411 -21.73 20.20 14.90
CA LEU A 411 -22.00 18.86 14.36
C LEU A 411 -21.17 18.62 13.09
N VAL A 412 -20.29 17.63 13.15
CA VAL A 412 -19.30 17.38 12.09
C VAL A 412 -19.17 15.90 11.75
N GLN A 413 -18.69 15.62 10.55
CA GLN A 413 -18.24 14.30 10.17
C GLN A 413 -16.90 13.99 10.83
N ARG A 414 -16.70 12.77 11.33
CA ARG A 414 -15.41 12.30 11.84
C ARG A 414 -14.39 12.22 10.73
N VAL A 415 -13.19 12.68 11.02
CA VAL A 415 -12.00 12.55 10.17
C VAL A 415 -10.97 11.72 10.91
N GLU A 416 -10.30 10.79 10.23
CA GLU A 416 -9.26 9.95 10.79
C GLU A 416 -8.03 9.93 9.90
N THR A 417 -6.87 10.21 10.54
CA THR A 417 -5.54 9.99 9.96
C THR A 417 -4.78 9.04 10.90
N PRO A 418 -4.46 7.81 10.46
CA PRO A 418 -3.82 6.80 11.32
C PRO A 418 -2.55 7.33 11.99
N GLY A 419 -2.47 7.16 13.31
CA GLY A 419 -1.37 7.64 14.14
C GLY A 419 -1.47 9.11 14.58
N TYR A 420 -2.34 9.92 13.93
CA TYR A 420 -2.53 11.34 14.24
C TYR A 420 -3.88 11.63 14.91
N THR A 421 -4.84 10.75 14.75
CA THR A 421 -6.16 10.87 15.37
C THR A 421 -6.09 10.49 16.84
N ALA A 422 -6.62 11.34 17.71
CA ALA A 422 -6.65 11.09 19.15
C ALA A 422 -7.56 9.89 19.51
N PRO A 423 -7.20 9.08 20.52
CA PRO A 423 -7.89 7.84 20.87
C PRO A 423 -9.40 8.00 21.12
N GLU A 424 -9.79 9.04 21.84
CA GLU A 424 -11.20 9.35 22.13
C GLU A 424 -12.00 9.68 20.87
N THR A 425 -11.35 10.17 19.83
CA THR A 425 -11.99 10.45 18.53
C THR A 425 -12.04 9.22 17.65
N ALA A 426 -11.02 8.36 17.70
CA ALA A 426 -10.95 7.13 16.90
C ALA A 426 -12.12 6.17 17.19
N GLY A 427 -12.63 6.14 18.43
CA GLY A 427 -13.79 5.34 18.84
C GLY A 427 -15.15 6.04 18.68
N ALA A 428 -15.19 7.30 18.26
CA ALA A 428 -16.42 8.09 18.20
C ALA A 428 -17.31 7.70 17.01
N PRO A 429 -18.62 8.00 17.05
CA PRO A 429 -19.51 7.83 15.89
C PRO A 429 -19.01 8.60 14.65
N GLY A 430 -19.33 8.13 13.44
CA GLY A 430 -18.92 8.77 12.18
C GLY A 430 -19.44 10.21 11.99
N PHE A 431 -20.43 10.64 12.79
CA PHE A 431 -20.98 11.99 12.83
C PHE A 431 -21.35 12.35 14.26
N GLY A 432 -20.99 13.55 14.73
CA GLY A 432 -21.25 13.99 16.09
C GLY A 432 -20.67 15.38 16.37
N PRO A 433 -20.63 15.82 17.64
CA PRO A 433 -20.04 17.10 17.99
C PRO A 433 -18.54 17.11 17.72
N ALA A 434 -18.04 18.24 17.21
CA ALA A 434 -16.62 18.49 17.07
C ALA A 434 -15.94 18.41 18.44
N PRO A 435 -14.76 17.75 18.53
CA PRO A 435 -14.10 17.51 19.80
C PRO A 435 -13.55 18.80 20.43
N ALA A 436 -13.13 18.66 21.66
CA ALA A 436 -12.44 19.71 22.39
C ALA A 436 -10.97 19.90 21.90
N PRO A 437 -10.34 21.07 22.18
CA PRO A 437 -8.96 21.37 21.71
C PRO A 437 -7.90 20.36 22.10
N GLU A 438 -8.09 19.61 23.17
CA GLU A 438 -7.16 18.60 23.66
C GLU A 438 -6.93 17.48 22.63
N THR A 439 -7.85 17.27 21.70
CA THR A 439 -7.71 16.33 20.58
C THR A 439 -6.62 16.77 19.62
N ASP A 440 -6.55 18.08 19.31
CA ASP A 440 -5.50 18.64 18.45
C ASP A 440 -4.12 18.57 19.12
N LEU A 441 -4.08 18.58 20.47
CA LEU A 441 -2.82 18.42 21.19
C LEU A 441 -2.21 17.02 20.97
N PHE A 442 -3.05 15.99 20.90
CA PHE A 442 -2.58 14.66 20.51
C PHE A 442 -2.00 14.67 19.08
N SER A 443 -2.71 15.26 18.15
CA SER A 443 -2.26 15.39 16.76
C SER A 443 -0.96 16.20 16.66
N LEU A 444 -0.81 17.27 17.44
CA LEU A 444 0.44 18.03 17.55
C LEU A 444 1.59 17.16 18.07
N GLY A 445 1.38 16.41 19.13
CA GLY A 445 2.37 15.45 19.64
C GLY A 445 2.80 14.44 18.59
N ALA A 446 1.84 13.93 17.81
CA ALA A 446 2.10 13.00 16.70
C ALA A 446 2.89 13.66 15.54
N VAL A 447 2.61 14.93 15.22
CA VAL A 447 3.39 15.69 14.23
C VAL A 447 4.81 15.98 14.74
N LEU A 448 4.98 16.31 16.00
CA LEU A 448 6.31 16.45 16.62
C LEU A 448 7.07 15.12 16.63
N PHE A 449 6.41 14.01 16.94
CA PHE A 449 6.99 12.67 16.80
C PHE A 449 7.55 12.46 15.38
N HIS A 450 6.74 12.76 14.36
CA HIS A 450 7.16 12.66 12.96
C HIS A 450 8.32 13.59 12.63
N LEU A 451 8.26 14.85 13.06
CA LEU A 451 9.33 15.84 12.83
C LEU A 451 10.69 15.36 13.39
N LEU A 452 10.69 14.74 14.56
CA LEU A 452 11.92 14.30 15.24
C LEU A 452 12.45 12.98 14.68
N THR A 453 11.58 12.09 14.24
CA THR A 453 11.95 10.70 13.89
C THR A 453 11.86 10.40 12.39
N GLY A 454 11.06 11.15 11.65
CA GLY A 454 10.67 10.85 10.27
C GLY A 454 9.70 9.68 10.14
N ALA A 455 9.24 9.11 11.25
CA ALA A 455 8.32 7.98 11.30
C ALA A 455 6.91 8.42 11.69
N ASP A 456 5.89 7.73 11.19
CA ASP A 456 4.53 7.93 11.66
C ASP A 456 4.29 7.12 12.96
N PRO A 457 3.65 7.69 14.00
CA PRO A 457 3.43 7.02 15.28
C PRO A 457 2.26 6.04 15.25
N VAL A 458 2.15 5.24 14.19
CA VAL A 458 1.08 4.26 14.03
C VAL A 458 1.39 3.02 14.86
N LEU A 459 0.45 2.65 15.74
CA LEU A 459 0.47 1.43 16.52
C LEU A 459 -0.88 0.71 16.41
N ALA A 460 -0.88 -0.52 15.93
CA ALA A 460 -2.07 -1.36 15.95
C ALA A 460 -2.49 -1.65 17.41
N PRO A 461 -3.79 -1.62 17.75
CA PRO A 461 -4.26 -1.93 19.10
C PRO A 461 -4.08 -3.41 19.45
N ASP A 462 -3.75 -3.71 20.71
CA ASP A 462 -3.78 -5.08 21.22
C ASP A 462 -5.24 -5.59 21.30
N ARG A 463 -5.42 -6.89 21.12
CA ARG A 463 -6.73 -7.58 21.16
C ARG A 463 -6.66 -8.83 22.04
N PRO A 464 -7.30 -8.87 23.22
CA PRO A 464 -7.86 -7.72 23.92
C PRO A 464 -6.79 -6.70 24.31
N ALA A 465 -7.17 -5.49 24.72
CA ALA A 465 -6.23 -4.46 25.17
C ALA A 465 -5.49 -4.96 26.42
N LEU A 466 -4.20 -5.27 26.28
CA LEU A 466 -3.36 -5.88 27.31
C LEU A 466 -2.25 -4.95 27.80
N ARG A 467 -1.64 -4.17 26.90
CA ARG A 467 -0.53 -3.27 27.22
C ARG A 467 -1.04 -1.84 27.26
N ASP A 468 -0.48 -1.04 28.18
CA ASP A 468 -0.78 0.39 28.25
C ASP A 468 -0.36 1.10 26.95
N PRO A 469 -1.27 1.82 26.28
CA PRO A 469 -0.94 2.53 25.04
C PRO A 469 0.12 3.62 25.22
N ASP A 470 0.17 4.31 26.37
CA ASP A 470 1.18 5.32 26.66
C ASP A 470 2.57 4.69 26.79
N GLU A 471 2.68 3.52 27.47
CA GLU A 471 3.93 2.77 27.55
C GLU A 471 4.41 2.29 26.17
N ARG A 472 3.49 1.85 25.30
CA ARG A 472 3.83 1.42 23.94
C ARG A 472 4.33 2.61 23.09
N ARG A 473 3.69 3.77 23.20
CA ARG A 473 4.13 5.00 22.50
C ARG A 473 5.49 5.46 23.02
N ALA A 474 5.70 5.41 24.34
CA ALA A 474 7.00 5.74 24.94
C ALA A 474 8.10 4.82 24.42
N ALA A 475 7.88 3.50 24.40
CA ALA A 475 8.85 2.53 23.90
C ALA A 475 9.17 2.75 22.41
N LEU A 476 8.16 3.06 21.58
CA LEU A 476 8.37 3.38 20.16
C LEU A 476 9.21 4.65 19.99
N LEU A 477 8.91 5.70 20.74
CA LEU A 477 9.66 6.96 20.69
C LEU A 477 11.08 6.79 21.21
N ASP A 478 11.28 6.12 22.35
CA ASP A 478 12.59 5.86 22.94
C ASP A 478 13.48 5.07 21.97
N HIS A 479 12.91 4.06 21.32
CA HIS A 479 13.62 3.32 20.28
C HIS A 479 14.00 4.21 19.10
N ALA A 480 13.11 5.09 18.64
CA ALA A 480 13.37 6.00 17.53
C ALA A 480 14.38 7.11 17.85
N LEU A 481 14.49 7.51 19.12
CA LEU A 481 15.46 8.50 19.61
C LEU A 481 16.80 7.87 20.06
N ALA A 482 16.91 6.55 20.05
CA ALA A 482 18.14 5.85 20.45
C ALA A 482 19.34 6.33 19.59
N GLY A 483 20.42 6.77 20.26
CA GLY A 483 21.59 7.36 19.62
C GLY A 483 21.47 8.82 19.19
N ARG A 484 20.39 9.51 19.62
CA ARG A 484 20.15 10.94 19.30
C ARG A 484 19.87 11.74 20.59
N PRO A 485 20.84 11.89 21.47
CA PRO A 485 20.65 12.54 22.77
C PRO A 485 20.19 14.01 22.69
N GLU A 486 20.52 14.69 21.61
CA GLU A 486 20.11 16.08 21.34
C GLU A 486 18.58 16.24 21.21
N LEU A 487 17.83 15.16 20.91
CA LEU A 487 16.38 15.15 20.80
C LEU A 487 15.66 14.75 22.08
N HIS A 488 16.37 14.21 23.08
CA HIS A 488 15.77 13.78 24.34
C HIS A 488 14.98 14.86 25.07
N PRO A 489 15.32 16.17 25.01
CA PRO A 489 14.51 17.20 25.64
C PRO A 489 13.08 17.29 25.13
N TYR A 490 12.82 16.84 23.88
CA TYR A 490 11.47 16.87 23.30
C TYR A 490 10.64 15.64 23.65
N ARG A 491 11.26 14.58 24.18
CA ARG A 491 10.60 13.30 24.47
C ARG A 491 9.37 13.48 25.37
N ASP A 492 9.57 14.14 26.52
CA ASP A 492 8.51 14.28 27.52
C ASP A 492 7.37 15.18 27.01
N LEU A 493 7.68 16.19 26.19
CA LEU A 493 6.67 17.01 25.51
C LEU A 493 5.83 16.16 24.57
N VAL A 494 6.44 15.37 23.69
CA VAL A 494 5.73 14.51 22.73
C VAL A 494 4.83 13.53 23.48
N LEU A 495 5.34 12.87 24.53
CA LEU A 495 4.57 11.87 25.28
C LEU A 495 3.44 12.51 26.09
N SER A 496 3.65 13.71 26.65
CA SER A 496 2.58 14.42 27.37
C SER A 496 1.44 14.83 26.43
N LEU A 497 1.78 15.32 25.22
CA LEU A 497 0.80 15.70 24.21
C LEU A 497 0.06 14.45 23.64
N MET A 498 0.73 13.30 23.53
CA MET A 498 0.16 12.06 23.03
C MET A 498 -0.43 11.16 24.12
N ALA A 499 -0.62 11.68 25.36
CA ALA A 499 -1.21 10.88 26.44
C ALA A 499 -2.61 10.38 26.07
N GLU A 500 -2.95 9.14 26.51
CA GLU A 500 -4.27 8.55 26.28
C GLU A 500 -5.37 9.39 26.91
N ASP A 501 -5.14 9.86 28.16
CA ASP A 501 -6.06 10.75 28.88
C ASP A 501 -5.93 12.20 28.37
N PRO A 502 -6.98 12.79 27.75
CA PRO A 502 -6.97 14.16 27.28
C PRO A 502 -6.61 15.21 28.36
N ALA A 503 -6.99 14.96 29.62
CA ALA A 503 -6.72 15.88 30.74
C ALA A 503 -5.22 16.03 31.05
N ARG A 504 -4.39 15.10 30.60
CA ARG A 504 -2.91 15.14 30.77
C ARG A 504 -2.21 15.92 29.65
N ARG A 505 -2.91 16.30 28.59
CA ARG A 505 -2.36 17.00 27.41
C ARG A 505 -2.38 18.50 27.67
N THR A 506 -1.20 19.12 27.78
CA THR A 506 -1.07 20.56 27.98
C THR A 506 -0.02 21.16 27.07
N LEU A 507 -0.31 22.35 26.50
CA LEU A 507 0.70 23.12 25.79
C LEU A 507 1.72 23.69 26.77
N PRO A 508 3.01 23.77 26.41
CA PRO A 508 4.01 24.45 27.20
C PRO A 508 3.57 25.89 27.47
N THR A 509 3.65 26.32 28.72
CA THR A 509 3.46 27.75 29.07
C THR A 509 4.69 28.53 28.66
N ALA A 510 4.51 29.58 27.83
CA ALA A 510 5.60 30.52 27.58
C ALA A 510 5.93 31.21 28.92
N GLY A 511 7.18 31.05 29.41
CA GLY A 511 7.67 31.84 30.56
C GLY A 511 7.73 33.33 30.20
N PRO A 512 7.69 34.24 31.18
CA PRO A 512 7.75 35.69 30.97
C PRO A 512 9.00 36.16 30.21
N ASP A 513 10.02 35.32 30.07
CA ASP A 513 11.31 35.63 29.42
C ASP A 513 11.52 34.91 28.11
N GLY A 514 10.48 34.31 27.51
CA GLY A 514 10.57 33.57 26.22
C GLY A 514 11.33 32.23 26.32
N THR A 515 11.79 31.81 27.50
CA THR A 515 12.39 30.51 27.73
C THR A 515 11.31 29.48 28.08
N GLN A 516 11.19 28.40 27.26
CA GLN A 516 10.28 27.31 27.54
C GLN A 516 10.71 26.56 28.81
N THR A 517 9.96 26.70 29.89
CA THR A 517 10.09 25.85 31.06
C THR A 517 9.14 24.66 30.88
N ALA A 518 9.70 23.46 30.73
CA ALA A 518 8.93 22.24 30.85
C ALA A 518 8.21 22.21 32.21
N ALA A 519 6.88 22.01 32.19
CA ALA A 519 6.13 21.86 33.44
C ALA A 519 6.72 20.69 34.26
N PRO A 520 6.96 20.86 35.56
CA PRO A 520 7.47 19.78 36.39
C PRO A 520 6.43 18.67 36.43
N ALA A 521 6.82 17.46 36.02
CA ALA A 521 6.00 16.25 36.16
C ALA A 521 5.61 16.09 37.64
N ALA A 522 4.32 16.22 37.95
CA ALA A 522 3.79 15.88 39.27
C ALA A 522 4.07 14.38 39.50
N ARG A 523 4.97 14.09 40.42
CA ARG A 523 5.18 12.75 40.91
C ARG A 523 3.88 12.26 41.54
N PRO A 524 3.33 11.09 41.21
CA PRO A 524 2.19 10.55 41.90
C PRO A 524 2.65 10.24 43.32
N GLY A 525 2.00 10.90 44.31
CA GLY A 525 2.21 10.68 45.72
C GLY A 525 1.82 9.25 46.06
N GLY A 526 2.81 8.38 46.20
CA GLY A 526 2.64 7.03 46.73
C GLY A 526 2.30 7.08 48.22
N SER A 527 1.08 6.78 48.63
CA SER A 527 0.74 6.46 49.98
C SER A 527 1.40 5.14 50.36
N ALA A 528 2.44 5.20 51.19
CA ALA A 528 3.09 4.05 51.76
C ALA A 528 2.11 3.30 52.67
N ARG A 529 1.82 2.05 52.40
CA ARG A 529 1.31 1.06 53.38
C ARG A 529 2.51 0.24 53.90
N PRO A 530 2.63 0.02 55.16
CA PRO A 530 3.74 -0.74 55.72
C PRO A 530 3.45 -2.24 55.75
N GLY A 531 4.45 -3.00 55.39
CA GLY A 531 4.69 -4.35 55.92
C GLY A 531 4.11 -5.52 55.16
N GLY A 532 4.95 -6.19 54.36
CA GLY A 532 4.76 -7.54 53.87
C GLY A 532 6.04 -8.01 53.18
N SER A 533 6.92 -8.68 53.90
CA SER A 533 8.14 -9.31 53.38
C SER A 533 7.74 -10.50 52.48
N GLY A 534 7.76 -10.30 51.18
CA GLY A 534 7.67 -11.33 50.16
C GLY A 534 8.57 -10.92 49.02
N GLY A 535 9.71 -11.62 48.83
CA GLY A 535 10.64 -11.41 47.75
C GLY A 535 9.99 -11.74 46.41
N GLY A 536 9.46 -10.71 45.74
CA GLY A 536 9.07 -10.73 44.35
C GLY A 536 10.18 -10.05 43.54
N SER A 537 10.95 -10.84 42.81
CA SER A 537 11.87 -10.34 41.79
C SER A 537 11.14 -9.40 40.87
N ALA A 538 11.68 -8.20 40.64
CA ALA A 538 11.25 -7.31 39.56
C ALA A 538 11.20 -8.11 38.24
N PRO A 539 10.21 -7.89 37.34
CA PRO A 539 10.20 -8.61 36.08
C PRO A 539 11.50 -8.25 35.34
N GLY A 540 12.38 -9.25 35.19
CA GLY A 540 13.67 -9.12 34.53
C GLY A 540 13.46 -8.58 33.12
N ALA A 541 14.21 -7.54 32.75
CA ALA A 541 14.22 -7.03 31.39
C ALA A 541 14.43 -8.21 30.41
N THR A 542 13.43 -8.48 29.57
CA THR A 542 13.50 -9.57 28.58
C THR A 542 14.67 -9.26 27.64
N THR A 543 15.63 -10.17 27.53
CA THR A 543 16.79 -9.98 26.64
C THR A 543 16.35 -10.00 25.17
N ALA A 544 17.07 -9.27 24.30
CA ALA A 544 16.77 -9.24 22.87
C ALA A 544 16.60 -10.63 22.23
N PRO A 545 17.46 -11.64 22.51
CA PRO A 545 17.27 -12.99 22.04
C PRO A 545 15.99 -13.68 22.50
N ALA A 546 15.56 -13.48 23.74
CA ALA A 546 14.32 -14.07 24.25
C ALA A 546 13.09 -13.45 23.60
N LEU A 547 13.15 -12.15 23.29
CA LEU A 547 12.12 -11.43 22.57
C LEU A 547 11.98 -11.90 21.12
N GLN A 548 13.10 -12.06 20.41
CA GLN A 548 13.14 -12.61 19.06
C GLN A 548 12.55 -14.03 19.02
N GLN A 549 12.89 -14.86 20.01
CA GLN A 549 12.34 -16.21 20.13
C GLN A 549 10.83 -16.17 20.35
N ARG A 550 10.32 -15.33 21.23
CA ARG A 550 8.88 -15.18 21.44
C ARG A 550 8.15 -14.74 20.17
N LEU A 551 8.66 -13.74 19.46
CA LEU A 551 8.08 -13.29 18.17
C LEU A 551 8.03 -14.43 17.14
N LEU A 552 9.09 -15.26 17.10
CA LEU A 552 9.16 -16.41 16.21
C LEU A 552 8.11 -17.47 16.58
N ASP A 553 8.09 -17.90 17.86
CA ASP A 553 7.20 -18.96 18.33
C ASP A 553 5.71 -18.57 18.23
N ASP A 554 5.38 -17.33 18.63
CA ASP A 554 4.03 -16.80 18.57
C ASP A 554 3.58 -16.61 17.11
N GLY A 555 4.46 -16.07 16.26
CA GLY A 555 4.19 -15.90 14.84
C GLY A 555 3.97 -17.22 14.09
N LEU A 556 4.82 -18.23 14.31
CA LEU A 556 4.65 -19.57 13.73
C LEU A 556 3.35 -20.23 14.22
N SER A 557 3.03 -20.07 15.51
CA SER A 557 1.77 -20.59 16.09
C SER A 557 0.56 -19.89 15.46
N TRP A 558 0.64 -18.57 15.21
CA TRP A 558 -0.41 -17.81 14.54
C TRP A 558 -0.61 -18.27 13.08
N LEU A 559 0.47 -18.51 12.32
CA LEU A 559 0.38 -19.06 10.97
C LEU A 559 -0.35 -20.41 10.93
N LEU A 560 -0.04 -21.31 11.86
CA LEU A 560 -0.71 -22.62 11.94
C LEU A 560 -2.21 -22.49 12.30
N ARG A 561 -2.56 -21.58 13.23
CA ARG A 561 -3.96 -21.35 13.67
C ARG A 561 -4.83 -20.69 12.59
N THR A 562 -4.25 -19.83 11.75
CA THR A 562 -5.01 -19.07 10.73
C THR A 562 -5.05 -19.77 9.37
N MET A 563 -4.45 -20.94 9.26
CA MET A 563 -4.53 -21.78 8.06
C MET A 563 -5.97 -22.27 7.84
N THR A 564 -6.48 -22.14 6.62
CA THR A 564 -7.85 -22.51 6.20
C THR A 564 -7.82 -23.55 5.07
N PRO A 565 -7.48 -24.84 5.34
CA PRO A 565 -7.30 -25.86 4.32
C PRO A 565 -8.57 -26.15 3.49
N ASP A 566 -9.75 -25.94 4.07
CA ASP A 566 -11.04 -26.15 3.43
C ASP A 566 -11.44 -25.00 2.49
N ASP A 567 -10.77 -23.85 2.55
CA ASP A 567 -11.00 -22.76 1.60
C ASP A 567 -10.32 -23.10 0.26
N ALA A 568 -11.14 -23.31 -0.77
CA ALA A 568 -10.63 -23.61 -2.11
C ALA A 568 -9.90 -22.45 -2.76
N ARG A 569 -10.09 -21.20 -2.28
CA ARG A 569 -9.54 -20.00 -2.90
C ARG A 569 -8.19 -19.61 -2.33
N ARG A 570 -8.03 -19.68 -0.99
CA ARG A 570 -6.79 -19.28 -0.31
C ARG A 570 -6.58 -20.07 0.96
N LEU A 571 -5.34 -20.48 1.18
CA LEU A 571 -4.94 -21.22 2.38
C LEU A 571 -4.82 -20.29 3.60
N TRP A 572 -4.43 -19.03 3.38
CA TRP A 572 -4.43 -17.96 4.38
C TRP A 572 -5.15 -16.72 3.86
N PRO A 573 -5.87 -16.00 4.73
CA PRO A 573 -6.45 -14.71 4.37
C PRO A 573 -5.36 -13.75 3.87
N ALA A 574 -5.62 -13.08 2.75
CA ALA A 574 -4.69 -12.12 2.15
C ALA A 574 -5.07 -10.68 2.53
N GLY A 575 -4.07 -9.82 2.63
CA GLY A 575 -4.27 -8.37 2.63
C GLY A 575 -4.88 -7.88 1.31
N LEU A 576 -5.28 -6.60 1.24
CA LEU A 576 -5.95 -6.00 0.07
C LEU A 576 -5.19 -6.24 -1.23
N SER A 577 -3.88 -5.97 -1.23
CA SER A 577 -3.01 -6.16 -2.42
C SER A 577 -2.92 -7.61 -2.85
N GLY A 578 -2.96 -8.56 -1.91
CA GLY A 578 -2.88 -9.99 -2.20
C GLY A 578 -4.19 -10.61 -2.72
N ALA A 579 -5.34 -9.98 -2.46
CA ALA A 579 -6.64 -10.55 -2.80
C ALA A 579 -6.86 -10.79 -4.31
N THR A 580 -6.16 -10.05 -5.15
CA THR A 580 -6.23 -10.16 -6.62
C THR A 580 -5.01 -10.83 -7.24
N THR A 581 -4.12 -11.45 -6.46
CA THR A 581 -2.96 -12.18 -6.98
C THR A 581 -3.18 -13.69 -6.96
N ASP A 582 -2.31 -14.43 -7.65
CA ASP A 582 -2.29 -15.89 -7.59
C ASP A 582 -2.13 -16.37 -6.14
N PRO A 583 -3.07 -17.19 -5.60
CA PRO A 583 -3.00 -17.67 -4.22
C PRO A 583 -1.83 -18.61 -3.94
N LEU A 584 -1.15 -19.11 -4.97
CA LEU A 584 -0.01 -20.05 -4.85
C LEU A 584 1.35 -19.36 -4.91
N ASN A 585 1.43 -18.04 -5.17
CA ASN A 585 2.69 -17.34 -5.33
C ASN A 585 3.45 -17.13 -3.99
N VAL A 586 4.69 -16.66 -4.07
CA VAL A 586 5.50 -16.33 -2.89
C VAL A 586 5.10 -14.97 -2.31
N GLN A 587 4.78 -13.98 -3.16
CA GLN A 587 4.57 -12.59 -2.76
C GLN A 587 3.48 -12.45 -1.70
N HIS A 588 2.29 -12.98 -2.00
CA HIS A 588 1.07 -12.84 -1.21
C HIS A 588 0.36 -14.18 -0.96
N GLY A 589 0.87 -15.27 -1.52
CA GLY A 589 0.23 -16.57 -1.54
C GLY A 589 0.87 -17.58 -0.60
N ALA A 590 0.41 -18.82 -0.73
CA ALA A 590 0.75 -19.90 0.17
C ALA A 590 2.23 -20.36 0.07
N ALA A 591 2.88 -20.23 -1.11
CA ALA A 591 4.26 -20.69 -1.28
C ALA A 591 5.25 -19.90 -0.41
N GLY A 592 5.03 -18.60 -0.22
CA GLY A 592 5.88 -17.79 0.66
C GLY A 592 5.84 -18.26 2.11
N VAL A 593 4.64 -18.56 2.60
CA VAL A 593 4.43 -19.08 3.96
C VAL A 593 4.98 -20.49 4.08
N LEU A 594 4.77 -21.35 3.07
CA LEU A 594 5.32 -22.72 3.04
C LEU A 594 6.85 -22.71 3.14
N GLY A 595 7.54 -21.80 2.42
CA GLY A 595 8.99 -21.66 2.51
C GLY A 595 9.47 -21.34 3.93
N VAL A 596 8.78 -20.45 4.63
CA VAL A 596 9.09 -20.07 6.03
C VAL A 596 8.83 -21.24 6.98
N LEU A 597 7.65 -21.89 6.90
CA LEU A 597 7.33 -23.06 7.73
C LEU A 597 8.33 -24.19 7.50
N THR A 598 8.75 -24.41 6.25
CA THR A 598 9.76 -25.46 5.89
C THR A 598 11.11 -25.13 6.52
N ALA A 599 11.56 -23.88 6.44
CA ALA A 599 12.83 -23.45 7.05
C ALA A 599 12.79 -23.60 8.57
N ALA A 600 11.71 -23.14 9.22
CA ALA A 600 11.53 -23.27 10.66
C ALA A 600 11.43 -24.73 11.12
N ALA A 601 10.68 -25.57 10.41
CA ALA A 601 10.57 -27.01 10.71
C ALA A 601 11.91 -27.73 10.59
N ARG A 602 12.72 -27.37 9.58
CA ARG A 602 14.07 -27.93 9.40
C ARG A 602 15.02 -27.50 10.52
N ALA A 603 14.91 -26.24 10.96
CA ALA A 603 15.77 -25.68 11.97
C ALA A 603 15.46 -26.19 13.38
N THR A 604 14.17 -26.37 13.71
CA THR A 604 13.72 -26.69 15.06
C THR A 604 13.40 -28.19 15.25
N GLY A 605 13.08 -28.92 14.18
CA GLY A 605 12.60 -30.30 14.24
C GLY A 605 11.19 -30.46 14.83
N GLU A 606 10.43 -29.37 15.01
CA GLU A 606 9.10 -29.41 15.65
C GLU A 606 8.06 -30.18 14.82
N PRO A 607 7.42 -31.24 15.36
CA PRO A 607 6.44 -32.03 14.62
C PRO A 607 5.24 -31.24 14.12
N ARG A 608 4.74 -30.26 14.91
CA ARG A 608 3.60 -29.41 14.52
C ARG A 608 3.89 -28.58 13.27
N LEU A 609 5.14 -28.09 13.11
CA LEU A 609 5.54 -27.35 11.91
C LEU A 609 5.63 -28.28 10.69
N ARG A 610 6.18 -29.51 10.86
CA ARG A 610 6.22 -30.52 9.82
C ARG A 610 4.82 -30.91 9.33
N GLU A 611 3.86 -31.02 10.25
CA GLU A 611 2.44 -31.25 9.90
C GLU A 611 1.88 -30.06 9.10
N GLY A 612 2.10 -28.81 9.57
CA GLY A 612 1.68 -27.61 8.84
C GLY A 612 2.28 -27.53 7.43
N VAL A 613 3.56 -27.89 7.26
CA VAL A 613 4.22 -28.01 5.96
C VAL A 613 3.50 -29.05 5.08
N SER A 614 3.17 -30.22 5.62
CA SER A 614 2.46 -31.27 4.88
C SER A 614 1.08 -30.82 4.37
N VAL A 615 0.31 -30.12 5.22
CA VAL A 615 -1.00 -29.58 4.84
C VAL A 615 -0.86 -28.52 3.74
N ALA A 616 0.05 -27.56 3.92
CA ALA A 616 0.26 -26.49 2.97
C ALA A 616 0.80 -26.98 1.62
N ALA A 617 1.76 -27.90 1.64
CA ALA A 617 2.32 -28.48 0.43
C ALA A 617 1.27 -29.24 -0.40
N ARG A 618 0.42 -30.05 0.25
CA ARG A 618 -0.70 -30.72 -0.43
C ARG A 618 -1.69 -29.72 -1.01
N TRP A 619 -2.12 -28.72 -0.24
CA TRP A 619 -3.05 -27.69 -0.72
C TRP A 619 -2.51 -26.98 -1.96
N ILE A 620 -1.22 -26.65 -2.00
CA ILE A 620 -0.56 -26.05 -3.17
C ILE A 620 -0.45 -27.06 -4.31
N GLY A 621 0.00 -28.31 -4.03
CA GLY A 621 0.17 -29.37 -5.01
C GLY A 621 -1.11 -29.67 -5.77
N ASP A 622 -2.24 -29.82 -5.06
CA ASP A 622 -3.56 -30.08 -5.66
C ASP A 622 -4.03 -28.99 -6.66
N ARG A 623 -3.41 -27.78 -6.60
CA ARG A 623 -3.78 -26.60 -7.40
C ARG A 623 -2.69 -26.14 -8.37
N ALA A 624 -1.50 -26.70 -8.29
CA ALA A 624 -0.36 -26.28 -9.11
C ALA A 624 -0.53 -26.60 -10.59
N ASP A 625 -1.38 -27.60 -10.91
CA ASP A 625 -1.67 -28.03 -12.27
C ASP A 625 -2.80 -27.27 -12.96
N ASP A 626 -3.38 -26.24 -12.32
CA ASP A 626 -4.38 -25.37 -12.95
C ASP A 626 -3.86 -24.86 -14.30
N PRO A 627 -4.68 -24.93 -15.39
CA PRO A 627 -4.32 -24.50 -16.73
C PRO A 627 -4.10 -22.98 -16.91
N SER A 628 -4.17 -22.19 -15.85
CA SER A 628 -3.80 -20.76 -15.86
C SER A 628 -2.39 -20.57 -16.41
N PRO A 629 -2.08 -19.45 -17.11
CA PRO A 629 -0.75 -19.26 -17.64
C PRO A 629 0.32 -19.39 -16.55
N VAL A 630 1.32 -20.24 -16.79
CA VAL A 630 2.45 -20.43 -15.88
C VAL A 630 3.38 -19.22 -16.01
N LEU A 631 3.28 -18.27 -15.09
CA LEU A 631 4.15 -17.10 -15.07
C LEU A 631 5.53 -17.47 -14.50
N PRO A 632 6.62 -16.88 -15.07
CA PRO A 632 7.99 -17.28 -14.73
C PRO A 632 8.52 -16.71 -13.42
N GLY A 633 8.02 -15.56 -12.95
CA GLY A 633 8.57 -14.82 -11.82
C GLY A 633 8.75 -15.65 -10.54
N LEU A 634 9.78 -15.31 -9.76
CA LEU A 634 10.06 -15.98 -8.49
C LEU A 634 9.00 -15.64 -7.44
N TYR A 635 8.55 -14.39 -7.39
CA TYR A 635 7.62 -13.92 -6.36
C TYR A 635 6.16 -13.90 -6.82
N PHE A 636 5.87 -13.46 -8.03
CA PHE A 636 4.51 -13.37 -8.57
C PHE A 636 4.15 -14.53 -9.50
N GLY A 637 5.13 -15.32 -9.93
CA GLY A 637 4.92 -16.47 -10.78
C GLY A 637 5.04 -17.80 -10.04
N ARG A 638 5.23 -18.87 -10.81
CA ARG A 638 5.28 -20.25 -10.32
C ARG A 638 6.69 -20.75 -9.98
N SER A 639 7.74 -19.97 -10.26
CA SER A 639 9.12 -20.36 -9.91
C SER A 639 9.31 -20.57 -8.42
N GLY A 640 8.83 -19.63 -7.60
CA GLY A 640 8.89 -19.77 -6.15
C GLY A 640 7.93 -20.82 -5.62
N THR A 641 6.78 -21.04 -6.28
CA THR A 641 5.85 -22.13 -5.93
C THR A 641 6.54 -23.48 -6.09
N ALA A 642 7.17 -23.72 -7.25
CA ALA A 642 7.92 -24.95 -7.50
C ALA A 642 9.08 -25.13 -6.50
N TRP A 643 9.81 -24.05 -6.21
CA TRP A 643 10.88 -24.06 -5.20
C TRP A 643 10.37 -24.46 -3.82
N ALA A 644 9.30 -23.83 -3.32
CA ALA A 644 8.72 -24.13 -2.02
C ALA A 644 8.27 -25.59 -1.92
N LEU A 645 7.65 -26.12 -2.99
CA LEU A 645 7.24 -27.53 -3.04
C LEU A 645 8.43 -28.50 -2.99
N LEU A 646 9.53 -28.20 -3.71
CA LEU A 646 10.74 -29.04 -3.68
C LEU A 646 11.36 -29.08 -2.29
N ASP A 647 11.49 -27.92 -1.63
CA ASP A 647 12.07 -27.85 -0.29
C ASP A 647 11.18 -28.53 0.76
N ALA A 648 9.85 -28.42 0.63
CA ALA A 648 8.89 -29.11 1.46
C ALA A 648 8.94 -30.63 1.23
N ALA A 649 8.99 -31.08 -0.03
CA ALA A 649 9.12 -32.49 -0.39
C ALA A 649 10.35 -33.16 0.26
N ARG A 650 11.49 -32.44 0.22
CA ARG A 650 12.73 -32.92 0.86
C ARG A 650 12.65 -32.96 2.40
N LEU A 651 11.93 -32.04 3.02
CA LEU A 651 11.70 -32.07 4.46
C LEU A 651 10.79 -33.22 4.84
N LEU A 652 9.80 -33.53 4.00
CA LEU A 652 8.77 -34.56 4.24
C LEU A 652 9.19 -35.96 3.81
N ASP A 653 10.30 -36.09 3.07
CA ASP A 653 10.75 -37.30 2.39
C ASP A 653 9.69 -37.83 1.39
N ASP A 654 9.09 -36.93 0.60
CA ASP A 654 7.98 -37.19 -0.33
C ASP A 654 8.46 -37.06 -1.79
N ASP A 655 8.79 -38.20 -2.41
CA ASP A 655 9.27 -38.28 -3.80
C ASP A 655 8.20 -37.88 -4.82
N ALA A 656 6.92 -38.13 -4.52
CA ALA A 656 5.83 -37.79 -5.42
C ALA A 656 5.67 -36.24 -5.51
N LEU A 657 5.72 -35.57 -4.37
CA LEU A 657 5.71 -34.11 -4.30
C LEU A 657 6.96 -33.49 -4.95
N ALA A 658 8.14 -34.13 -4.77
CA ALA A 658 9.37 -33.70 -5.43
C ALA A 658 9.27 -33.81 -6.96
N GLY A 659 8.66 -34.92 -7.46
CA GLY A 659 8.36 -35.09 -8.88
C GLY A 659 7.42 -34.02 -9.41
N GLN A 660 6.35 -33.74 -8.71
CA GLN A 660 5.40 -32.69 -9.07
C GLN A 660 6.06 -31.28 -9.11
N ALA A 661 6.90 -30.97 -8.13
CA ALA A 661 7.67 -29.73 -8.10
C ALA A 661 8.61 -29.61 -9.31
N ALA A 662 9.30 -30.72 -9.67
CA ALA A 662 10.22 -30.78 -10.80
C ALA A 662 9.49 -30.63 -12.14
N ASP A 663 8.31 -31.23 -12.29
CA ASP A 663 7.47 -31.09 -13.48
C ASP A 663 6.92 -29.66 -13.63
N LEU A 664 6.51 -29.04 -12.54
CA LEU A 664 6.11 -27.62 -12.56
C LEU A 664 7.30 -26.75 -12.98
N ALA A 665 8.48 -26.93 -12.37
CA ALA A 665 9.68 -26.18 -12.71
C ALA A 665 10.09 -26.34 -14.19
N ALA A 666 9.89 -27.54 -14.77
CA ALA A 666 10.18 -27.79 -16.18
C ALA A 666 9.23 -27.08 -17.15
N ARG A 667 8.01 -26.77 -16.74
CA ARG A 667 7.00 -26.05 -17.56
C ARG A 667 7.17 -24.51 -17.51
N ILE A 668 7.92 -23.97 -16.54
CA ILE A 668 8.09 -22.52 -16.38
C ILE A 668 8.82 -21.93 -17.59
N PRO A 669 8.33 -20.87 -18.26
CA PRO A 669 9.06 -20.17 -19.31
C PRO A 669 10.34 -19.55 -18.76
N VAL A 670 11.49 -19.84 -19.35
CA VAL A 670 12.79 -19.24 -18.97
C VAL A 670 13.23 -18.10 -19.91
N ARG A 671 12.52 -17.92 -21.02
CA ARG A 671 12.64 -16.80 -21.94
C ARG A 671 11.33 -16.00 -21.87
N TRP A 672 11.40 -14.81 -21.28
CA TRP A 672 10.22 -14.01 -20.99
C TRP A 672 10.53 -12.52 -21.24
N PRO A 673 9.59 -11.72 -21.79
CA PRO A 673 9.84 -10.30 -22.10
C PRO A 673 10.19 -9.46 -20.88
N ASN A 674 9.59 -9.73 -19.71
CA ASN A 674 10.02 -9.10 -18.47
C ASN A 674 11.28 -9.81 -17.95
N PRO A 675 12.43 -9.09 -17.81
CA PRO A 675 13.70 -9.67 -17.40
C PRO A 675 13.86 -9.86 -15.88
N ASP A 676 12.96 -9.29 -15.04
CA ASP A 676 13.16 -9.13 -13.59
C ASP A 676 13.11 -10.43 -12.77
N VAL A 677 13.35 -10.31 -11.46
CA VAL A 677 13.27 -11.42 -10.49
C VAL A 677 11.83 -11.69 -10.09
N CYS A 678 11.05 -10.64 -9.83
CA CYS A 678 9.70 -10.81 -9.27
C CYS A 678 8.71 -11.44 -10.25
N HIS A 679 8.74 -11.04 -11.53
CA HIS A 679 7.76 -11.42 -12.56
C HIS A 679 8.38 -12.15 -13.75
N GLY A 680 9.71 -12.18 -13.88
CA GLY A 680 10.39 -12.42 -15.13
C GLY A 680 11.42 -13.53 -15.18
N ALA A 681 12.27 -13.42 -16.21
CA ALA A 681 13.23 -14.44 -16.62
C ALA A 681 14.33 -14.69 -15.57
N ALA A 682 14.81 -13.64 -14.86
CA ALA A 682 15.81 -13.80 -13.81
C ALA A 682 15.26 -14.63 -12.64
N GLY A 683 14.00 -14.40 -12.25
CA GLY A 683 13.35 -15.21 -11.22
C GLY A 683 13.19 -16.66 -11.60
N ALA A 684 12.84 -16.94 -12.87
CA ALA A 684 12.84 -18.29 -13.40
C ALA A 684 14.22 -18.93 -13.35
N GLY A 685 15.26 -18.18 -13.78
CA GLY A 685 16.64 -18.64 -13.76
C GLY A 685 17.13 -19.00 -12.36
N LEU A 686 16.85 -18.19 -11.33
CA LEU A 686 17.18 -18.49 -9.94
C LEU A 686 16.55 -19.81 -9.47
N ALA A 687 15.27 -20.04 -9.78
CA ALA A 687 14.62 -21.29 -9.43
C ALA A 687 15.23 -22.50 -10.17
N GLN A 688 15.60 -22.37 -11.46
CA GLN A 688 16.28 -23.44 -12.19
C GLN A 688 17.65 -23.76 -11.59
N LEU A 689 18.41 -22.75 -11.13
CA LEU A 689 19.66 -22.95 -10.39
C LEU A 689 19.42 -23.72 -9.09
N HIS A 690 18.42 -23.32 -8.30
CA HIS A 690 18.07 -24.03 -7.06
C HIS A 690 17.72 -25.51 -7.33
N PHE A 691 16.88 -25.77 -8.35
CA PHE A 691 16.55 -27.14 -8.73
C PHE A 691 17.79 -27.93 -9.15
N TRP A 692 18.67 -27.34 -9.95
CA TRP A 692 19.91 -28.02 -10.35
C TRP A 692 20.83 -28.30 -9.17
N GLN A 693 21.07 -27.30 -8.30
CA GLN A 693 21.89 -27.47 -7.10
C GLN A 693 21.32 -28.53 -6.13
N THR A 694 20.00 -28.63 -6.07
CA THR A 694 19.29 -29.52 -5.14
C THR A 694 19.17 -30.94 -5.66
N THR A 695 18.93 -31.12 -6.97
CA THR A 695 18.64 -32.45 -7.56
C THR A 695 19.80 -33.01 -8.39
N GLY A 696 20.73 -32.19 -8.82
CA GLY A 696 21.79 -32.58 -9.77
C GLY A 696 21.30 -32.79 -11.21
N ASP A 697 20.01 -32.63 -11.51
CA ASP A 697 19.42 -32.91 -12.82
C ASP A 697 19.92 -31.87 -13.86
N PRO A 698 20.62 -32.31 -14.92
CA PRO A 698 21.22 -31.41 -15.90
C PRO A 698 20.19 -30.67 -16.77
N ARG A 699 18.91 -31.08 -16.79
CA ARG A 699 17.87 -30.33 -17.52
C ARG A 699 17.68 -28.94 -16.91
N PHE A 700 17.77 -28.80 -15.58
CA PHE A 700 17.63 -27.50 -14.90
C PHE A 700 18.85 -26.61 -15.12
N ARG A 701 20.07 -27.19 -15.23
CA ARG A 701 21.26 -26.45 -15.65
C ARG A 701 21.06 -25.80 -17.02
N ARG A 702 20.65 -26.59 -18.02
CA ARG A 702 20.42 -26.08 -19.40
C ARG A 702 19.37 -24.98 -19.42
N ARG A 703 18.35 -25.10 -18.58
CA ARG A 703 17.29 -24.10 -18.47
C ARG A 703 17.76 -22.80 -17.81
N ALA A 704 18.60 -22.88 -16.78
CA ALA A 704 19.24 -21.72 -16.18
C ALA A 704 20.16 -21.01 -17.18
N GLU A 705 20.99 -21.75 -17.92
CA GLU A 705 21.85 -21.22 -18.99
C GLU A 705 20.99 -20.52 -20.07
N ALA A 706 19.89 -21.11 -20.50
CA ALA A 706 18.98 -20.50 -21.49
C ALA A 706 18.30 -19.21 -20.98
N ALA A 707 18.01 -19.11 -19.68
CA ALA A 707 17.51 -17.87 -19.06
C ALA A 707 18.61 -16.79 -19.08
N ALA A 708 19.83 -17.14 -18.71
CA ALA A 708 20.97 -16.22 -18.69
C ALA A 708 21.31 -15.71 -20.09
N GLU A 709 21.36 -16.60 -21.11
CA GLU A 709 21.56 -16.22 -22.50
C GLU A 709 20.47 -15.29 -23.03
N HIS A 710 19.20 -15.52 -22.65
CA HIS A 710 18.10 -14.63 -22.99
C HIS A 710 18.32 -13.23 -22.39
N LEU A 711 18.75 -13.14 -21.14
CA LEU A 711 19.03 -11.87 -20.47
C LEU A 711 20.24 -11.15 -21.06
N LEU A 712 21.29 -11.85 -21.50
CA LEU A 712 22.40 -11.23 -22.26
C LEU A 712 21.88 -10.57 -23.54
N GLY A 713 21.01 -11.25 -24.26
CA GLY A 713 20.38 -10.71 -25.48
C GLY A 713 19.40 -9.56 -25.26
N ALA A 714 18.84 -9.44 -24.06
CA ALA A 714 17.90 -8.40 -23.69
C ALA A 714 18.56 -7.14 -23.08
N ALA A 715 19.87 -7.21 -22.81
CA ALA A 715 20.63 -6.08 -22.27
C ALA A 715 20.67 -4.89 -23.25
N THR A 716 20.53 -3.68 -22.71
CA THR A 716 20.59 -2.42 -23.44
C THR A 716 21.54 -1.45 -22.77
N THR A 717 22.03 -0.44 -23.51
CA THR A 717 22.84 0.61 -22.92
C THR A 717 21.98 1.80 -22.56
N GLY A 718 21.88 2.13 -21.28
CA GLY A 718 21.23 3.32 -20.76
C GLY A 718 22.22 4.40 -20.35
N ARG A 719 21.73 5.39 -19.62
CA ARG A 719 22.54 6.52 -19.14
C ARG A 719 23.68 6.07 -18.21
N SER A 720 23.36 5.22 -17.23
CA SER A 720 24.35 4.76 -16.25
C SER A 720 25.15 3.53 -16.70
N GLY A 721 24.79 2.90 -17.81
CA GLY A 721 25.49 1.73 -18.37
C GLY A 721 24.54 0.65 -18.84
N THR A 722 24.80 -0.60 -18.48
CA THR A 722 24.01 -1.77 -18.88
C THR A 722 22.71 -1.87 -18.08
N LEU A 723 21.58 -1.97 -18.79
CA LEU A 723 20.23 -2.00 -18.24
C LEU A 723 19.39 -3.12 -18.90
N TRP A 724 18.34 -3.53 -18.23
CA TRP A 724 17.34 -4.50 -18.71
C TRP A 724 15.93 -3.90 -18.58
N PRO A 725 15.47 -3.03 -19.49
CA PRO A 725 14.12 -2.48 -19.44
C PRO A 725 13.08 -3.55 -19.78
N VAL A 726 11.92 -3.47 -19.16
CA VAL A 726 10.74 -4.20 -19.65
C VAL A 726 10.34 -3.60 -21.01
N PRO A 727 10.15 -4.39 -22.08
CA PRO A 727 9.84 -3.85 -23.40
C PRO A 727 8.61 -2.93 -23.38
N PRO A 728 8.65 -1.77 -24.06
CA PRO A 728 7.56 -0.79 -23.99
C PRO A 728 6.20 -1.28 -24.53
N ASN A 729 6.22 -2.29 -25.40
CA ASN A 729 5.04 -2.91 -26.01
C ASN A 729 4.55 -4.15 -25.23
N PHE A 730 5.21 -4.52 -24.13
CA PHE A 730 4.78 -5.65 -23.30
C PHE A 730 3.60 -5.21 -22.42
N ASP A 731 2.60 -6.09 -22.27
CA ASP A 731 1.41 -5.81 -21.46
C ASP A 731 1.71 -5.93 -19.96
N SER A 732 2.40 -4.93 -19.42
CA SER A 732 2.80 -4.83 -18.02
C SER A 732 2.74 -3.37 -17.56
N ALA A 733 2.42 -3.15 -16.30
CA ALA A 733 2.48 -1.83 -15.66
C ALA A 733 3.93 -1.28 -15.60
N MET A 734 4.93 -2.17 -15.71
CA MET A 734 6.35 -1.82 -15.68
C MET A 734 6.96 -1.59 -17.08
N ALA A 735 6.15 -1.66 -18.15
CA ALA A 735 6.64 -1.49 -19.52
C ALA A 735 7.40 -0.18 -19.70
N GLY A 736 8.59 -0.26 -20.30
CA GLY A 736 9.46 0.87 -20.60
C GLY A 736 10.18 1.48 -19.39
N ILE A 737 10.07 0.96 -18.16
CA ILE A 737 10.79 1.47 -16.99
C ILE A 737 12.19 0.83 -16.92
N HIS A 738 13.20 1.63 -16.54
CA HIS A 738 14.61 1.21 -16.42
C HIS A 738 14.97 1.07 -14.93
N HIS A 739 14.48 0.01 -14.29
CA HIS A 739 14.67 -0.21 -12.85
C HIS A 739 16.13 -0.56 -12.50
N LEU A 740 16.62 -0.06 -11.34
CA LEU A 740 17.95 -0.35 -10.80
C LEU A 740 17.95 -1.39 -9.67
N GLY A 741 16.81 -1.58 -8.99
CA GLY A 741 16.70 -2.40 -7.78
C GLY A 741 16.82 -3.92 -7.98
N PHE A 742 16.61 -4.66 -6.88
CA PHE A 742 16.72 -6.12 -6.88
C PHE A 742 15.45 -6.80 -7.42
N GLY A 743 14.28 -6.37 -6.97
CA GLY A 743 13.02 -7.02 -7.37
C GLY A 743 12.74 -6.92 -8.87
N HIS A 744 13.00 -5.74 -9.44
CA HIS A 744 12.52 -5.39 -10.79
C HIS A 744 13.62 -4.92 -11.75
N GLY A 745 14.90 -4.92 -11.36
CA GLY A 745 15.93 -4.29 -12.19
C GLY A 745 17.31 -4.88 -12.14
N VAL A 746 18.28 -4.00 -12.38
CA VAL A 746 19.68 -4.34 -12.62
C VAL A 746 20.27 -5.24 -11.54
N ALA A 747 20.07 -4.90 -10.25
CA ALA A 747 20.70 -5.64 -9.16
C ALA A 747 20.25 -7.11 -9.09
N GLY A 748 18.96 -7.37 -9.23
CA GLY A 748 18.44 -8.75 -9.15
C GLY A 748 18.77 -9.57 -10.39
N ILE A 749 18.69 -8.97 -11.58
CA ILE A 749 19.04 -9.63 -12.84
C ILE A 749 20.51 -10.01 -12.84
N ALA A 750 21.37 -9.09 -12.42
CA ALA A 750 22.80 -9.31 -12.32
C ALA A 750 23.17 -10.32 -11.22
N THR A 751 22.40 -10.40 -10.14
CA THR A 751 22.56 -11.46 -9.13
C THR A 751 22.34 -12.84 -9.75
N PHE A 752 21.29 -13.01 -10.55
CA PHE A 752 21.10 -14.28 -11.24
C PHE A 752 22.24 -14.58 -12.22
N LEU A 753 22.68 -13.60 -13.04
CA LEU A 753 23.79 -13.79 -13.98
C LEU A 753 25.09 -14.16 -13.26
N LEU A 754 25.39 -13.51 -12.13
CA LEU A 754 26.55 -13.81 -11.30
C LEU A 754 26.53 -15.26 -10.80
N LEU A 755 25.41 -15.67 -10.18
CA LEU A 755 25.26 -17.03 -9.64
C LEU A 755 25.29 -18.10 -10.74
N ALA A 756 24.67 -17.81 -11.89
CA ALA A 756 24.72 -18.70 -13.06
C ALA A 756 26.15 -18.81 -13.61
N GLY A 757 26.88 -17.71 -13.73
CA GLY A 757 28.27 -17.69 -14.17
C GLY A 757 29.18 -18.52 -13.25
N GLN A 758 29.06 -18.34 -11.93
CA GLN A 758 29.82 -19.11 -10.94
C GLN A 758 29.50 -20.62 -11.00
N ALA A 759 28.20 -20.96 -11.12
CA ALA A 759 27.78 -22.35 -11.11
C ALA A 759 28.13 -23.10 -12.42
N THR A 760 28.16 -22.40 -13.56
CA THR A 760 28.38 -23.00 -14.88
C THR A 760 29.78 -22.81 -15.44
N GLY A 761 30.57 -21.87 -14.86
CA GLY A 761 31.88 -21.47 -15.37
C GLY A 761 31.84 -20.58 -16.62
N ARG A 762 30.66 -19.93 -16.90
CA ARG A 762 30.44 -19.03 -18.06
C ARG A 762 30.93 -17.63 -17.77
N GLU A 763 32.05 -17.22 -18.39
CA GLU A 763 32.64 -15.89 -18.22
C GLU A 763 31.77 -14.75 -18.74
N ASP A 764 31.01 -14.94 -19.82
CA ASP A 764 30.11 -13.94 -20.38
C ASP A 764 28.98 -13.56 -19.42
N PHE A 765 28.52 -14.46 -18.56
CA PHE A 765 27.56 -14.15 -17.51
C PHE A 765 28.22 -13.34 -16.39
N LEU A 766 29.44 -13.67 -16.02
CA LEU A 766 30.23 -12.91 -15.03
C LEU A 766 30.55 -11.49 -15.52
N ASP A 767 30.89 -11.34 -16.78
CA ASP A 767 31.16 -10.03 -17.40
C ASP A 767 29.92 -9.14 -17.38
N ALA A 768 28.75 -9.70 -17.71
CA ALA A 768 27.48 -8.94 -17.65
C ALA A 768 27.13 -8.52 -16.22
N ALA A 769 27.40 -9.38 -15.21
CA ALA A 769 27.23 -9.02 -13.81
C ALA A 769 28.21 -7.91 -13.38
N ASN A 770 29.47 -7.94 -13.81
CA ASN A 770 30.43 -6.88 -13.55
C ASN A 770 30.01 -5.54 -14.19
N GLN A 771 29.52 -5.56 -15.43
CA GLN A 771 29.00 -4.36 -16.11
C GLN A 771 27.79 -3.77 -15.36
N ALA A 772 26.93 -4.61 -14.78
CA ALA A 772 25.83 -4.17 -13.94
C ALA A 772 26.33 -3.51 -12.64
N GLY A 773 27.39 -4.05 -12.02
CA GLY A 773 28.08 -3.42 -10.88
C GLY A 773 28.54 -2.01 -11.19
N GLU A 774 29.22 -1.82 -12.34
CA GLU A 774 29.65 -0.51 -12.82
C GLU A 774 28.48 0.44 -13.10
N THR A 775 27.36 -0.09 -13.57
CA THR A 775 26.13 0.70 -13.77
C THR A 775 25.59 1.24 -12.43
N LEU A 776 25.55 0.39 -11.42
CA LEU A 776 25.04 0.77 -10.09
C LEU A 776 26.00 1.71 -9.36
N LEU A 777 27.32 1.56 -9.49
CA LEU A 777 28.30 2.51 -8.95
C LEU A 777 28.13 3.90 -9.56
N ARG A 778 27.90 4.00 -10.88
CA ARG A 778 27.66 5.30 -11.56
C ARG A 778 26.31 5.92 -11.22
N ALA A 779 25.30 5.12 -10.93
CA ALA A 779 23.97 5.59 -10.56
C ALA A 779 23.84 5.96 -9.07
N ALA A 780 24.79 5.56 -8.24
CA ALA A 780 24.78 5.83 -6.80
C ALA A 780 24.86 7.32 -6.49
N ARG A 781 24.16 7.74 -5.48
CA ARG A 781 24.27 9.06 -4.86
C ARG A 781 24.70 8.86 -3.42
N ILE A 782 25.82 9.47 -3.08
CA ILE A 782 26.39 9.36 -1.75
C ILE A 782 26.11 10.67 -1.00
N GLU A 783 25.40 10.57 0.11
CA GLU A 783 25.13 11.68 1.02
C GLU A 783 25.53 11.27 2.44
N ASP A 784 26.52 11.96 3.03
CA ASP A 784 27.04 11.68 4.37
C ASP A 784 27.43 10.21 4.60
N GLY A 785 28.05 9.57 3.62
CA GLY A 785 28.46 8.17 3.71
C GLY A 785 27.33 7.15 3.57
N ALA A 786 26.14 7.57 3.18
CA ALA A 786 25.02 6.69 2.84
C ALA A 786 24.78 6.71 1.33
N ALA A 787 24.64 5.53 0.71
CA ALA A 787 24.36 5.41 -0.70
C ALA A 787 22.85 5.25 -0.96
N GLY A 788 22.31 5.99 -1.93
CA GLY A 788 20.95 5.89 -2.40
C GLY A 788 20.88 5.85 -3.93
N TRP A 789 19.80 5.29 -4.47
CA TRP A 789 19.55 5.17 -5.91
C TRP A 789 18.15 5.66 -6.26
N ALA A 790 18.02 6.27 -7.44
CA ALA A 790 16.70 6.50 -8.04
C ALA A 790 16.09 5.15 -8.47
N MET A 791 14.78 5.04 -8.46
CA MET A 791 14.11 3.81 -8.92
C MET A 791 14.32 3.57 -10.41
N ASP A 792 14.35 4.62 -11.24
CA ASP A 792 14.40 4.59 -12.70
C ASP A 792 15.57 5.42 -13.23
N ASP A 793 16.48 4.79 -13.99
CA ASP A 793 17.68 5.44 -14.59
C ASP A 793 17.34 6.63 -15.53
N ARG A 794 16.15 6.65 -16.11
CA ARG A 794 15.68 7.78 -16.94
C ARG A 794 15.37 9.04 -16.14
N ARG A 795 15.23 8.93 -14.82
CA ARG A 795 14.88 10.03 -13.91
C ARG A 795 15.95 10.25 -12.84
N PRO A 796 17.20 10.56 -13.24
CA PRO A 796 18.29 10.67 -12.30
C PRO A 796 18.14 11.82 -11.31
N GLN A 797 17.28 12.81 -11.57
CA GLN A 797 16.97 13.92 -10.67
C GLN A 797 15.83 13.58 -9.68
N ALA A 798 15.14 12.44 -9.85
CA ALA A 798 14.14 12.02 -8.89
C ALA A 798 14.78 11.77 -7.51
N PRO A 799 14.08 11.96 -6.39
CA PRO A 799 14.59 11.60 -5.07
C PRO A 799 15.08 10.13 -5.06
N THR A 800 16.07 9.85 -4.21
CA THR A 800 16.49 8.47 -3.95
C THR A 800 15.33 7.67 -3.39
N HIS A 801 15.22 6.42 -3.84
CA HIS A 801 14.18 5.53 -3.32
C HIS A 801 14.49 5.17 -1.85
N PRO A 802 13.48 4.98 -0.97
CA PRO A 802 13.70 4.42 0.35
C PRO A 802 14.55 3.14 0.28
N PRO A 803 15.43 2.86 1.26
CA PRO A 803 16.39 1.76 1.18
C PRO A 803 15.74 0.40 1.40
N GLN A 804 14.79 0.07 0.53
CA GLN A 804 14.00 -1.17 0.53
C GLN A 804 14.69 -2.25 -0.30
N TRP A 805 14.30 -3.52 -0.08
CA TRP A 805 14.85 -4.65 -0.81
C TRP A 805 14.52 -4.61 -2.32
N CYS A 806 13.26 -4.35 -2.68
CA CYS A 806 12.85 -4.48 -4.09
C CYS A 806 13.46 -3.42 -5.02
N SER A 807 13.54 -2.15 -4.59
CA SER A 807 13.92 -1.03 -5.45
C SER A 807 15.01 -0.12 -4.87
N GLY A 808 15.45 -0.35 -3.63
CA GLY A 808 16.36 0.53 -2.90
C GLY A 808 17.71 -0.08 -2.55
N ALA A 809 18.38 0.59 -1.60
CA ALA A 809 19.75 0.30 -1.21
C ALA A 809 19.95 -1.12 -0.64
N ALA A 810 18.98 -1.70 0.07
CA ALA A 810 19.13 -3.04 0.64
C ALA A 810 19.29 -4.13 -0.44
N GLY A 811 18.45 -4.11 -1.48
CA GLY A 811 18.57 -5.08 -2.57
C GLY A 811 19.81 -4.84 -3.44
N ILE A 812 20.15 -3.58 -3.71
CA ILE A 812 21.36 -3.23 -4.47
C ILE A 812 22.61 -3.64 -3.67
N GLY A 813 22.64 -3.36 -2.36
CA GLY A 813 23.70 -3.76 -1.47
C GLY A 813 23.89 -5.29 -1.39
N THR A 814 22.79 -6.06 -1.43
CA THR A 814 22.84 -7.53 -1.52
C THR A 814 23.64 -7.98 -2.76
N PHE A 815 23.33 -7.42 -3.93
CA PHE A 815 24.07 -7.75 -5.17
C PHE A 815 25.53 -7.32 -5.09
N LEU A 816 25.81 -6.09 -4.64
CA LEU A 816 27.19 -5.57 -4.54
C LEU A 816 28.03 -6.38 -3.57
N THR A 817 27.45 -6.90 -2.47
CA THR A 817 28.11 -7.81 -1.54
C THR A 817 28.53 -9.12 -2.24
N LEU A 818 27.61 -9.74 -2.98
CA LEU A 818 27.89 -10.96 -3.72
C LEU A 818 28.93 -10.73 -4.83
N LEU A 819 28.86 -9.60 -5.52
CA LEU A 819 29.79 -9.25 -6.58
C LEU A 819 31.21 -9.01 -6.03
N TRP A 820 31.31 -8.33 -4.87
CA TRP A 820 32.58 -8.17 -4.16
C TRP A 820 33.18 -9.52 -3.73
N GLN A 821 32.36 -10.42 -3.17
CA GLN A 821 32.84 -11.76 -2.80
C GLN A 821 33.36 -12.57 -3.99
N ALA A 822 32.80 -12.34 -5.20
CA ALA A 822 33.25 -13.01 -6.42
C ALA A 822 34.51 -12.42 -7.03
N GLY A 823 34.69 -11.11 -7.05
CA GLY A 823 35.73 -10.40 -7.80
C GLY A 823 36.70 -9.57 -6.94
N ALA A 824 36.45 -9.43 -5.62
CA ALA A 824 37.22 -8.68 -4.65
C ALA A 824 37.49 -7.18 -4.98
N ASP A 825 36.69 -6.56 -5.90
CA ASP A 825 36.80 -5.13 -6.18
C ASP A 825 36.35 -4.31 -4.96
N PRO A 826 37.24 -3.49 -4.34
CA PRO A 826 36.93 -2.74 -3.13
C PRO A 826 35.80 -1.70 -3.31
N ARG A 827 35.56 -1.21 -4.54
CA ARG A 827 34.48 -0.24 -4.82
C ARG A 827 33.11 -0.85 -4.55
N HIS A 828 32.91 -2.13 -4.86
CA HIS A 828 31.65 -2.83 -4.61
C HIS A 828 31.43 -3.02 -3.10
N ARG A 829 32.46 -3.33 -2.34
CA ARG A 829 32.44 -3.38 -0.88
C ARG A 829 32.04 -2.03 -0.29
N GLU A 830 32.74 -0.98 -0.68
CA GLU A 830 32.48 0.37 -0.17
C GLU A 830 31.03 0.80 -0.42
N ALA A 831 30.52 0.58 -1.64
CA ALA A 831 29.13 0.90 -1.98
C ALA A 831 28.12 0.05 -1.19
N ALA A 832 28.42 -1.22 -0.90
CA ALA A 832 27.59 -2.07 -0.04
C ALA A 832 27.57 -1.58 1.42
N GLU A 833 28.72 -1.15 1.97
CA GLU A 833 28.82 -0.57 3.32
C GLU A 833 28.05 0.76 3.42
N GLN A 834 28.12 1.60 2.37
CA GLN A 834 27.34 2.84 2.27
C GLN A 834 25.84 2.56 2.12
N ALA A 835 25.43 1.50 1.42
CA ALA A 835 24.05 1.03 1.36
C ALA A 835 23.53 0.57 2.74
N ALA A 836 24.37 -0.16 3.48
CA ALA A 836 24.04 -0.58 4.86
C ALA A 836 23.87 0.63 5.81
N THR A 837 24.65 1.67 5.64
CA THR A 837 24.50 2.94 6.37
C THR A 837 23.14 3.58 6.07
N ALA A 838 22.70 3.62 4.80
CA ALA A 838 21.38 4.12 4.41
C ALA A 838 20.26 3.29 5.06
N VAL A 839 20.39 1.97 5.03
CA VAL A 839 19.43 1.03 5.64
C VAL A 839 19.28 1.29 7.14
N HIS A 840 20.39 1.38 7.86
CA HIS A 840 20.37 1.58 9.31
C HIS A 840 19.79 2.95 9.71
N ARG A 841 20.06 4.01 8.96
CA ARG A 841 19.47 5.36 9.18
C ARG A 841 17.95 5.38 9.03
N TRP A 842 17.40 4.54 8.16
CA TRP A 842 15.97 4.50 7.87
C TRP A 842 15.17 3.54 8.76
N ARG A 843 15.79 2.82 9.70
CA ARG A 843 15.19 1.72 10.48
C ARG A 843 13.87 2.06 11.18
N HIS A 844 13.63 3.33 11.54
CA HIS A 844 12.41 3.75 12.24
C HIS A 844 11.25 4.09 11.30
N ARG A 845 11.52 4.26 10.00
CA ARG A 845 10.57 4.76 8.99
C ARG A 845 9.91 3.65 8.18
N LEU A 846 10.42 2.43 8.27
CA LEU A 846 9.98 1.31 7.45
C LEU A 846 9.03 0.40 8.22
N SER A 847 8.17 -0.29 7.49
CA SER A 847 7.29 -1.33 8.03
C SER A 847 8.09 -2.59 8.41
N PRO A 848 7.53 -3.52 9.21
CA PRO A 848 8.19 -4.78 9.54
C PRO A 848 8.40 -5.74 8.35
N ALA A 849 7.72 -5.53 7.22
CA ALA A 849 7.64 -6.43 6.07
C ALA A 849 8.99 -6.71 5.37
N ALA A 850 9.04 -7.72 4.49
CA ALA A 850 10.27 -8.11 3.79
C ALA A 850 10.52 -7.26 2.54
N CYS A 851 9.53 -7.00 1.69
CA CYS A 851 9.73 -6.30 0.41
C CYS A 851 10.10 -4.83 0.60
N HIS A 852 9.31 -4.12 1.41
CA HIS A 852 9.40 -2.68 1.59
C HIS A 852 9.81 -2.29 3.02
N GLY A 853 10.42 -3.20 3.77
CA GLY A 853 10.56 -3.00 5.18
C GLY A 853 11.81 -3.60 5.83
N LEU A 854 11.69 -3.71 7.15
CA LEU A 854 12.80 -4.03 8.04
C LEU A 854 13.35 -5.45 7.85
N ALA A 855 12.46 -6.44 7.58
CA ALA A 855 12.90 -7.82 7.47
C ALA A 855 13.83 -8.04 6.26
N GLY A 856 13.47 -7.57 5.07
CA GLY A 856 14.34 -7.69 3.90
C GLY A 856 15.63 -6.88 4.01
N ASN A 857 15.58 -5.74 4.69
CA ASN A 857 16.74 -4.92 4.98
C ASN A 857 17.72 -5.60 5.96
N ALA A 858 17.18 -6.25 7.01
CA ALA A 858 18.00 -7.00 7.97
C ALA A 858 18.64 -8.24 7.33
N GLU A 859 17.96 -8.91 6.38
CA GLU A 859 18.57 -9.99 5.59
C GLU A 859 19.83 -9.53 4.83
N PHE A 860 19.80 -8.33 4.23
CA PHE A 860 20.99 -7.75 3.59
C PHE A 860 22.12 -7.48 4.61
N LEU A 861 21.78 -6.94 5.78
CA LEU A 861 22.78 -6.67 6.83
C LEU A 861 23.43 -7.96 7.34
N LEU A 862 22.68 -9.06 7.44
CA LEU A 862 23.23 -10.37 7.78
C LEU A 862 24.16 -10.91 6.68
N ASP A 863 23.76 -10.80 5.40
CA ASP A 863 24.60 -11.19 4.28
C ASP A 863 25.94 -10.41 4.30
N LEU A 864 25.88 -9.11 4.59
CA LEU A 864 27.05 -8.27 4.70
C LEU A 864 27.91 -8.60 5.94
N ALA A 865 27.28 -8.89 7.09
CA ALA A 865 27.97 -9.34 8.31
C ALA A 865 28.77 -10.62 8.08
N ASP A 866 28.13 -11.61 7.43
CA ASP A 866 28.75 -12.89 7.10
C ASP A 866 29.91 -12.71 6.07
N ALA A 867 29.70 -11.86 5.06
CA ALA A 867 30.67 -11.60 4.00
C ALA A 867 31.93 -10.88 4.52
N LEU A 868 31.78 -9.92 5.43
CA LEU A 868 32.87 -9.11 5.96
C LEU A 868 33.45 -9.66 7.27
N ALA A 869 32.79 -10.63 7.92
CA ALA A 869 33.05 -11.07 9.29
C ALA A 869 33.03 -9.89 10.31
N GLU A 870 32.16 -8.90 10.06
CA GLU A 870 32.04 -7.71 10.89
C GLU A 870 30.75 -7.75 11.76
N PRO A 871 30.86 -7.89 13.10
CA PRO A 871 29.72 -8.02 14.00
C PRO A 871 28.77 -6.80 14.00
N ARG A 872 29.24 -5.61 13.61
CA ARG A 872 28.42 -4.39 13.61
C ARG A 872 27.17 -4.53 12.75
N TYR A 873 27.26 -5.20 11.60
CA TYR A 873 26.11 -5.36 10.70
C TYR A 873 25.08 -6.34 11.27
N ARG A 874 25.52 -7.33 12.03
CA ARG A 874 24.61 -8.19 12.81
C ARG A 874 23.90 -7.40 13.91
N HIS A 875 24.60 -6.53 14.64
CA HIS A 875 23.96 -5.64 15.61
C HIS A 875 22.96 -4.69 14.93
N TRP A 876 23.27 -4.17 13.74
CA TRP A 876 22.33 -3.37 12.98
C TRP A 876 21.09 -4.17 12.53
N ALA A 877 21.23 -5.45 12.18
CA ALA A 877 20.09 -6.32 11.91
C ALA A 877 19.22 -6.52 13.16
N ASP A 878 19.84 -6.71 14.33
CA ASP A 878 19.12 -6.78 15.62
C ASP A 878 18.39 -5.46 15.93
N ASP A 879 18.95 -4.30 15.63
CA ASP A 879 18.29 -2.98 15.75
C ASP A 879 17.04 -2.90 14.85
N LEU A 880 17.10 -3.46 13.63
CA LEU A 880 15.95 -3.49 12.75
C LEU A 880 14.83 -4.40 13.30
N VAL A 881 15.18 -5.54 13.90
CA VAL A 881 14.22 -6.41 14.58
C VAL A 881 13.62 -5.71 15.80
N ALA A 882 14.42 -4.96 16.56
CA ALA A 882 13.93 -4.18 17.70
C ALA A 882 12.96 -3.07 17.24
N ALA A 883 13.23 -2.43 16.08
CA ALA A 883 12.29 -1.47 15.46
C ALA A 883 10.96 -2.13 15.06
N ALA A 884 11.01 -3.34 14.50
CA ALA A 884 9.82 -4.12 14.19
C ALA A 884 9.03 -4.48 15.46
N HIS A 885 9.73 -4.91 16.52
CA HIS A 885 9.12 -5.22 17.81
C HIS A 885 8.47 -4.01 18.48
N ALA A 886 9.05 -2.81 18.39
CA ALA A 886 8.46 -1.59 18.93
C ALA A 886 7.05 -1.31 18.36
N ARG A 887 6.73 -1.86 17.18
CA ARG A 887 5.42 -1.79 16.53
C ARG A 887 4.56 -3.04 16.74
N SER A 888 5.02 -4.01 17.57
CA SER A 888 4.31 -5.26 17.77
C SER A 888 2.91 -5.06 18.35
N VAL A 889 2.05 -6.02 18.08
CA VAL A 889 0.68 -6.11 18.62
C VAL A 889 0.54 -7.45 19.34
N VAL A 890 -0.22 -7.47 20.43
CA VAL A 890 -0.68 -8.72 21.05
C VAL A 890 -2.08 -9.00 20.54
N ASP A 891 -2.25 -10.13 19.87
CA ASP A 891 -3.55 -10.57 19.33
C ASP A 891 -3.83 -11.97 19.85
N ASP A 892 -4.90 -12.09 20.64
CA ASP A 892 -5.31 -13.35 21.30
C ASP A 892 -4.15 -14.03 22.08
N GLY A 893 -3.37 -13.21 22.79
CA GLY A 893 -2.23 -13.63 23.61
C GLY A 893 -0.92 -13.84 22.85
N LEU A 894 -0.91 -13.81 21.52
CA LEU A 894 0.29 -13.93 20.70
C LEU A 894 0.91 -12.59 20.39
N LEU A 895 2.22 -12.48 20.52
CA LEU A 895 3.01 -11.31 20.14
C LEU A 895 3.34 -11.38 18.65
N LEU A 896 2.78 -10.45 17.87
CA LEU A 896 2.87 -10.40 16.41
C LEU A 896 3.40 -9.05 15.95
N VAL A 897 3.73 -8.92 14.67
CA VAL A 897 3.95 -7.62 14.03
C VAL A 897 2.88 -7.34 12.99
N PRO A 898 2.52 -6.07 12.80
CA PRO A 898 1.59 -5.69 11.75
C PRO A 898 2.23 -5.80 10.35
N ASP A 899 1.38 -5.78 9.33
CA ASP A 899 1.74 -5.72 7.93
C ASP A 899 2.38 -4.38 7.51
N GLU A 900 2.59 -4.19 6.22
CA GLU A 900 3.15 -2.94 5.67
C GLU A 900 2.26 -1.70 5.93
N THR A 901 0.96 -1.86 6.23
CA THR A 901 0.05 -0.75 6.59
C THR A 901 0.16 -0.34 8.06
N LEU A 902 0.87 -1.11 8.90
CA LEU A 902 1.00 -0.96 10.35
C LEU A 902 -0.32 -1.08 11.14
N THR A 903 -1.39 -1.56 10.52
CA THR A 903 -2.74 -1.60 11.13
C THR A 903 -3.27 -3.02 11.34
N ARG A 904 -2.78 -4.01 10.60
CA ARG A 904 -3.28 -5.39 10.61
C ARG A 904 -2.14 -6.39 10.49
N THR A 905 -2.40 -7.64 10.88
CA THR A 905 -1.48 -8.76 10.65
C THR A 905 -2.06 -9.68 9.59
N HIS A 906 -1.25 -10.10 8.62
CA HIS A 906 -1.58 -11.16 7.67
C HIS A 906 -0.36 -12.02 7.31
N ALA A 907 -0.60 -13.23 6.76
CA ALA A 907 0.41 -14.26 6.60
C ALA A 907 1.41 -14.04 5.45
N ALA A 908 1.15 -13.15 4.49
CA ALA A 908 1.98 -12.99 3.30
C ALA A 908 3.48 -12.84 3.60
N TYR A 909 4.34 -13.37 2.71
CA TYR A 909 5.78 -13.31 2.88
C TYR A 909 6.34 -11.89 2.76
N ASN A 910 6.08 -11.23 1.65
CA ASN A 910 6.72 -9.96 1.33
C ASN A 910 6.07 -8.73 1.99
N THR A 911 4.79 -8.79 2.32
CA THR A 911 4.03 -7.63 2.83
C THR A 911 3.45 -7.85 4.24
N GLY A 912 3.57 -9.07 4.77
CA GLY A 912 3.05 -9.46 6.08
C GLY A 912 4.08 -10.06 7.00
N LEU A 913 3.60 -10.90 7.93
CA LEU A 913 4.36 -11.47 9.04
C LEU A 913 5.46 -12.45 8.60
N SER A 914 5.20 -13.31 7.58
CA SER A 914 6.07 -14.46 7.31
C SER A 914 7.49 -14.08 6.91
N GLY A 915 7.71 -12.92 6.25
CA GLY A 915 9.07 -12.48 5.92
C GLY A 915 9.92 -12.21 7.15
N LEU A 916 9.33 -11.62 8.19
CA LEU A 916 10.03 -11.44 9.47
C LEU A 916 10.30 -12.77 10.18
N LEU A 917 9.37 -13.74 10.11
CA LEU A 917 9.60 -15.05 10.71
C LEU A 917 10.72 -15.83 10.00
N GLY A 918 10.86 -15.67 8.68
CA GLY A 918 12.01 -16.19 7.92
C GLY A 918 13.34 -15.62 8.41
N LEU A 919 13.42 -14.30 8.56
CA LEU A 919 14.57 -13.61 9.14
C LEU A 919 14.87 -14.08 10.58
N LEU A 920 13.86 -14.14 11.44
CA LEU A 920 14.02 -14.58 12.84
C LEU A 920 14.52 -16.03 12.92
N THR A 921 14.04 -16.91 12.03
CA THR A 921 14.52 -18.29 11.92
C THR A 921 16.02 -18.29 11.60
N ARG A 922 16.47 -17.51 10.62
CA ARG A 922 17.91 -17.37 10.26
C ARG A 922 18.73 -16.78 11.41
N LEU A 923 18.25 -15.75 12.07
CA LEU A 923 18.93 -15.10 13.22
C LEU A 923 19.14 -16.06 14.41
N ARG A 924 18.14 -16.90 14.69
CA ARG A 924 18.14 -17.76 15.89
C ARG A 924 18.80 -19.12 15.64
N HIS A 925 18.66 -19.65 14.44
CA HIS A 925 19.09 -21.03 14.13
C HIS A 925 20.14 -21.08 13.02
N GLY A 926 20.54 -19.95 12.44
CA GLY A 926 21.44 -19.92 11.28
C GLY A 926 20.73 -20.33 9.98
N GLY A 927 21.53 -20.66 8.98
CA GLY A 927 21.03 -21.06 7.66
C GLY A 927 21.14 -19.96 6.60
N THR A 928 20.72 -20.30 5.39
CA THR A 928 20.80 -19.44 4.22
C THR A 928 19.54 -18.57 4.09
N ARG A 929 19.68 -17.43 3.42
CA ARG A 929 18.55 -16.57 3.06
C ARG A 929 17.57 -17.32 2.16
N LEU A 930 16.26 -17.17 2.42
CA LEU A 930 15.22 -17.72 1.56
C LEU A 930 15.23 -17.06 0.18
N TRP A 931 14.87 -17.81 -0.84
CA TRP A 931 14.70 -17.35 -2.23
C TRP A 931 15.97 -16.83 -2.90
N LEU A 932 17.15 -17.22 -2.39
CA LEU A 932 18.43 -16.96 -3.02
C LEU A 932 19.26 -18.25 -3.02
N PRO A 933 19.66 -18.77 -4.22
CA PRO A 933 20.51 -19.98 -4.29
C PRO A 933 21.87 -19.71 -3.66
N ALA A 934 22.47 -20.73 -3.05
CA ALA A 934 23.83 -20.62 -2.52
C ALA A 934 24.84 -20.39 -3.66
N PRO A 935 25.89 -19.56 -3.45
CA PRO A 935 26.99 -19.46 -4.42
C PRO A 935 27.71 -20.82 -4.60
N GLY A 936 28.08 -21.16 -5.84
CA GLY A 936 28.92 -22.32 -6.16
C GLY A 936 28.23 -23.45 -6.91
N SER A 937 29.02 -24.48 -7.25
CA SER A 937 28.58 -25.66 -8.01
C SER A 937 27.72 -26.62 -7.17
N PRO A 938 26.88 -27.48 -7.78
CA PRO A 938 26.07 -28.46 -7.07
C PRO A 938 26.96 -29.40 -6.22
N ARG A 939 26.48 -29.69 -5.00
CA ARG A 939 27.16 -30.66 -4.11
C ARG A 939 27.13 -32.03 -4.78
N ARG A 940 28.27 -32.75 -4.77
CA ARG A 940 28.30 -34.15 -5.21
C ARG A 940 27.50 -34.99 -4.21
N HIS A 941 26.66 -35.89 -4.71
CA HIS A 941 25.95 -36.86 -3.88
C HIS A 941 26.96 -37.61 -3.00
N GLY A 942 26.91 -37.44 -1.68
CA GLY A 942 27.70 -38.15 -0.70
C GLY A 942 28.47 -37.33 0.33
N GLU A 943 28.42 -35.99 0.31
CA GLU A 943 29.01 -35.14 1.36
C GLU A 943 28.00 -34.86 2.48
N GLU A 944 28.17 -35.57 3.61
CA GLU A 944 27.45 -35.27 4.86
C GLU A 944 27.87 -33.91 5.42
N VAL A 945 26.89 -33.17 5.89
CA VAL A 945 27.10 -31.89 6.58
C VAL A 945 27.64 -32.18 7.97
N THR A 946 28.92 -31.92 8.21
CA THR A 946 29.43 -31.76 9.58
C THR A 946 28.94 -30.40 10.09
N PRO A 947 28.22 -30.34 11.24
CA PRO A 947 27.84 -29.06 11.82
C PRO A 947 29.07 -28.39 12.42
N THR A 948 29.36 -27.16 11.96
CA THR A 948 30.30 -26.24 12.61
C THR A 948 29.50 -25.19 13.41
#